data_fc2c04e0a01a3b719894c80b497380a7
#
_entry.id   fc2c04e0a01a3b719894c80b497380a7
#
_cell.length_a   1.000
_cell.length_b   1.000
_cell.length_c   1.000
_cell.angle_alpha   90.00
_cell.angle_beta   90.00
_cell.angle_gamma   90.00
#
_symmetry.space_group_name_H-M   'P 1'
#
loop_
_entity.id
_entity.type
_entity.pdbx_description
1 polymer ?
#
loop_
_entity_poly.entity_id
_entity_poly.type
_entity_poly.pdbx_seq_one_letter_code
_entity_poly.pdbx_strand_id
1 'polypeptide(L)'
;MAALGAGAMRLGATMRVGVTAGSTATSHDGLTPRRSAFLAARAPLAPAARMMPVGGSNRKSFSVARTHSRLVVRADGNDDATPAVEAADPVAERAGIESGGLTDLMAQLAALQNENSKLQEDIETTKSIIESAKPPVEEVPVDENGEPLDPALVSIENFFNQPEQKPREPIGAGELLTLPDESTVKWPEPNENPPFWERPPIRMPENLDPKTCEITTMPLHVVHVTAEMAPVAKVGGLGDVVTGLARAHLCQGHNVEVCIPYYSSLEGKIEDVQHVMDFDVPKGEQWEWDGEKEIRMSDFQWSMYSGKIGGCPIIGLRPAFREGSNLFVGQKIYGGSYNEAEAYLSFCRASLECLKVTGRDPNVIHVHEWQCSAVAMLYWDVYHNQGLLNNAKIMLTIHNMDNTGECREEEFMATGVPGSEFNTLERAMDERTIGHNPERLCLMKGAIVYANYVTTVSPTYAREALSGSAGFLGKTLTKERTKFTGVINGVDTEIWDARLDNFLPANFKPGTMEGKALCKKYVQMGLGLNVDPHKPLVVCISRLVPQKGINLIEHAIPRTKEKGGQFVLLGSGHSDPPFSRLAESVYKNDKDVKLLIFYSDALSHLLYAAADCVLVPSMFEPCGLTQMIAMCYGALPIVRKTGGLADTVHDVDDPSMSDSKKNGFVFEGADNGALEGALDRALRYYHERKPWWQGMQEQVMDIDNSWERAGEEYVQLYRSITGIREQ
;
A
#
# COMPACT_ATOMS: atom_id res chain seq x y z
N MET A 1 -34.14 -10.62 18.71
CA MET A 1 -33.65 -12.00 18.80
C MET A 1 -34.57 -13.01 18.05
N ALA A 2 -35.85 -13.11 18.32
CA ALA A 2 -36.74 -14.05 17.60
C ALA A 2 -36.87 -13.77 16.08
N ALA A 3 -36.76 -12.53 15.67
CA ALA A 3 -36.89 -12.14 14.25
C ALA A 3 -35.66 -12.47 13.38
N LEU A 4 -34.46 -12.43 13.95
CA LEU A 4 -33.25 -12.76 13.24
C LEU A 4 -33.02 -14.28 13.03
N GLY A 5 -33.43 -15.09 14.01
CA GLY A 5 -33.42 -16.54 13.86
C GLY A 5 -34.43 -17.08 12.83
N ALA A 6 -35.56 -16.40 12.68
CA ALA A 6 -36.54 -16.76 11.67
C ALA A 6 -36.12 -16.41 10.24
N GLY A 7 -35.29 -15.36 10.07
CA GLY A 7 -34.74 -14.97 8.77
C GLY A 7 -33.74 -15.97 8.21
N ALA A 8 -32.91 -16.51 9.07
CA ALA A 8 -31.88 -17.51 8.66
C ALA A 8 -32.53 -18.85 8.23
N MET A 9 -33.61 -19.28 8.92
CA MET A 9 -34.36 -20.47 8.52
C MET A 9 -35.09 -20.31 7.19
N ARG A 10 -35.59 -19.11 6.88
CA ARG A 10 -36.25 -18.87 5.59
C ARG A 10 -35.30 -18.89 4.42
N LEU A 11 -34.09 -18.34 4.61
CA LEU A 11 -33.04 -18.36 3.60
C LEU A 11 -32.61 -19.79 3.23
N GLY A 12 -32.49 -20.67 4.21
CA GLY A 12 -32.20 -22.07 3.97
C GLY A 12 -33.27 -22.82 3.17
N ALA A 13 -34.54 -22.49 3.39
CA ALA A 13 -35.65 -23.10 2.67
C ALA A 13 -35.72 -22.64 1.19
N THR A 14 -35.47 -21.39 0.93
CA THR A 14 -35.51 -20.85 -0.44
C THR A 14 -34.36 -21.38 -1.30
N MET A 15 -33.22 -21.58 -0.72
CA MET A 15 -32.08 -22.16 -1.42
C MET A 15 -32.24 -23.65 -1.76
N ARG A 16 -33.01 -24.40 -0.98
CA ARG A 16 -33.33 -25.82 -1.30
C ARG A 16 -34.14 -25.96 -2.57
N VAL A 17 -35.08 -25.06 -2.81
CA VAL A 17 -35.93 -25.10 -4.01
C VAL A 17 -35.12 -24.72 -5.27
N GLY A 18 -34.14 -23.84 -5.14
CA GLY A 18 -33.28 -23.44 -6.26
C GLY A 18 -32.29 -24.52 -6.76
N VAL A 19 -31.96 -25.49 -5.91
CA VAL A 19 -31.01 -26.57 -6.27
C VAL A 19 -31.69 -27.71 -7.03
N THR A 20 -32.98 -27.94 -6.83
CA THR A 20 -33.71 -29.03 -7.50
C THR A 20 -34.25 -28.66 -8.88
N ALA A 21 -34.23 -27.40 -9.27
CA ALA A 21 -34.69 -26.94 -10.57
C ALA A 21 -33.60 -26.87 -11.65
N GLY A 22 -32.35 -27.20 -11.32
CA GLY A 22 -31.17 -26.95 -12.14
C GLY A 22 -30.67 -28.10 -12.97
N SER A 23 -31.51 -28.99 -13.50
CA SER A 23 -30.99 -30.14 -14.28
C SER A 23 -30.92 -29.95 -15.80
N THR A 24 -31.25 -28.79 -16.33
CA THR A 24 -31.04 -28.54 -17.77
C THR A 24 -30.88 -27.07 -18.06
N ALA A 25 -29.70 -26.54 -17.85
CA ALA A 25 -29.34 -25.26 -18.47
C ALA A 25 -27.83 -25.23 -18.75
N THR A 26 -27.54 -25.06 -19.98
CA THR A 26 -26.21 -24.90 -20.53
C THR A 26 -25.50 -23.68 -19.96
N SER A 27 -24.32 -23.92 -19.51
CA SER A 27 -23.24 -23.02 -19.20
C SER A 27 -23.28 -21.62 -19.81
N HIS A 28 -23.58 -20.61 -19.02
CA HIS A 28 -23.01 -19.26 -19.12
C HIS A 28 -23.28 -18.52 -17.81
N ASP A 29 -22.75 -19.05 -16.74
CA ASP A 29 -23.04 -18.47 -15.46
C ASP A 29 -21.88 -17.62 -14.98
N GLY A 30 -22.22 -16.37 -14.89
CA GLY A 30 -21.41 -15.37 -14.26
C GLY A 30 -21.09 -15.67 -12.78
N LEU A 31 -20.27 -14.90 -12.24
CA LEU A 31 -19.68 -14.99 -10.90
C LEU A 31 -20.73 -15.03 -9.75
N THR A 32 -21.92 -14.55 -9.97
CA THR A 32 -22.97 -14.43 -8.98
C THR A 32 -23.59 -15.76 -8.51
N PRO A 33 -23.87 -16.73 -9.37
CA PRO A 33 -24.44 -18.02 -8.94
C PRO A 33 -23.49 -18.80 -8.01
N ARG A 34 -22.21 -18.61 -8.19
CA ARG A 34 -21.20 -19.32 -7.42
C ARG A 34 -21.23 -18.97 -5.95
N ARG A 35 -21.48 -17.72 -5.60
CA ARG A 35 -21.51 -17.30 -4.20
C ARG A 35 -22.75 -17.79 -3.49
N SER A 36 -23.89 -17.70 -4.15
CA SER A 36 -25.12 -18.23 -3.61
C SER A 36 -25.05 -19.75 -3.43
N ALA A 37 -24.42 -20.46 -4.37
CA ALA A 37 -24.16 -21.88 -4.26
C ALA A 37 -23.18 -22.22 -3.12
N PHE A 38 -22.18 -21.38 -2.91
CA PHE A 38 -21.21 -21.57 -1.84
C PHE A 38 -21.85 -21.45 -0.45
N LEU A 39 -22.70 -20.46 -0.24
CA LEU A 39 -23.44 -20.30 1.00
C LEU A 39 -24.49 -21.44 1.20
N ALA A 40 -25.09 -21.92 0.12
CA ALA A 40 -26.04 -23.04 0.17
C ALA A 40 -25.37 -24.41 0.44
N ALA A 41 -24.15 -24.61 -0.05
CA ALA A 41 -23.38 -25.83 0.19
C ALA A 41 -22.89 -25.95 1.63
N ARG A 42 -23.01 -24.90 2.40
CA ARG A 42 -22.53 -24.79 3.78
C ARG A 42 -23.64 -24.76 4.83
N ALA A 43 -24.73 -25.42 4.57
CA ALA A 43 -25.70 -25.70 5.61
C ALA A 43 -25.03 -26.45 6.78
N PRO A 44 -25.36 -26.19 8.02
CA PRO A 44 -24.69 -26.78 9.16
C PRO A 44 -24.77 -28.30 9.08
N LEU A 45 -23.61 -28.91 9.11
CA LEU A 45 -23.49 -30.34 9.35
C LEU A 45 -24.12 -30.63 10.71
N ALA A 46 -25.12 -31.47 10.72
CA ALA A 46 -25.70 -31.98 11.94
C ALA A 46 -24.58 -32.56 12.82
N PRO A 47 -24.67 -32.44 14.15
CA PRO A 47 -23.65 -32.97 15.05
C PRO A 47 -23.48 -34.44 14.77
N ALA A 48 -22.25 -34.83 14.48
CA ALA A 48 -21.86 -36.20 14.20
C ALA A 48 -22.35 -37.11 15.32
N ALA A 49 -23.20 -38.05 14.97
CA ALA A 49 -23.63 -39.13 15.84
C ALA A 49 -22.39 -39.91 16.31
N ARG A 50 -22.29 -40.07 17.60
CA ARG A 50 -21.29 -40.92 18.22
C ARG A 50 -21.34 -42.34 17.59
N MET A 51 -20.35 -42.68 16.78
CA MET A 51 -20.08 -44.03 16.40
C MET A 51 -19.13 -44.66 17.43
N MET A 52 -19.57 -45.74 18.03
CA MET A 52 -18.76 -46.61 18.87
C MET A 52 -17.67 -47.30 18.04
N PRO A 53 -16.50 -47.56 18.62
CA PRO A 53 -15.41 -48.17 17.89
C PRO A 53 -15.65 -49.68 17.72
N VAL A 54 -15.54 -50.15 16.48
CA VAL A 54 -15.29 -51.59 16.18
C VAL A 54 -13.83 -51.76 15.86
N GLY A 55 -13.25 -52.75 16.49
CA GLY A 55 -11.82 -52.96 16.67
C GLY A 55 -10.95 -53.27 15.46
N GLY A 56 -9.71 -52.98 15.64
CA GLY A 56 -8.56 -53.79 15.23
C GLY A 56 -7.91 -53.44 13.91
N SER A 57 -6.81 -52.65 13.95
CA SER A 57 -5.53 -53.16 13.45
C SER A 57 -4.40 -52.13 13.65
N ASN A 58 -3.26 -52.66 14.03
CA ASN A 58 -2.00 -51.96 14.35
C ASN A 58 -1.56 -50.91 13.33
N ARG A 59 -1.38 -49.66 13.76
CA ARG A 59 -0.32 -48.76 13.27
C ARG A 59 0.17 -47.90 14.42
N LYS A 60 1.47 -47.99 14.67
CA LYS A 60 2.19 -47.20 15.69
C LYS A 60 2.13 -45.70 15.38
N SER A 61 1.47 -44.95 16.24
CA SER A 61 1.55 -43.49 16.25
C SER A 61 2.55 -43.08 17.32
N PHE A 62 3.57 -42.29 16.92
CA PHE A 62 4.44 -41.60 17.84
C PHE A 62 3.70 -40.37 18.35
N SER A 63 3.38 -40.37 19.64
CA SER A 63 2.93 -39.18 20.34
C SER A 63 4.13 -38.51 21.02
N VAL A 64 4.45 -37.29 20.67
CA VAL A 64 5.43 -36.49 21.41
C VAL A 64 4.66 -35.75 22.50
N ALA A 65 4.85 -36.19 23.74
CA ALA A 65 4.37 -35.46 24.91
C ALA A 65 5.28 -34.25 25.17
N ARG A 66 4.73 -33.07 25.15
CA ARG A 66 5.39 -31.84 25.62
C ARG A 66 5.28 -31.77 27.13
N THR A 67 6.36 -32.05 27.84
CA THR A 67 6.52 -31.68 29.23
C THR A 67 7.12 -30.27 29.33
N HIS A 68 6.40 -29.39 29.93
CA HIS A 68 6.92 -28.06 30.31
C HIS A 68 7.82 -28.21 31.54
N SER A 69 9.12 -28.02 31.35
CA SER A 69 10.05 -27.80 32.45
C SER A 69 10.41 -26.33 32.53
N ARG A 70 9.93 -25.66 33.58
CA ARG A 70 10.41 -24.33 33.95
C ARG A 70 11.84 -24.46 34.47
N LEU A 71 12.79 -23.85 33.79
CA LEU A 71 14.13 -23.65 34.30
C LEU A 71 14.11 -22.37 35.19
N VAL A 72 14.27 -22.54 36.46
CA VAL A 72 14.58 -21.47 37.43
C VAL A 72 16.09 -21.43 37.54
N VAL A 73 16.74 -20.41 37.01
CA VAL A 73 18.17 -20.16 37.23
C VAL A 73 18.31 -19.35 38.49
N ARG A 74 18.83 -19.95 39.58
CA ARG A 74 19.40 -19.25 40.73
C ARG A 74 20.90 -19.09 40.46
N ALA A 75 21.36 -17.86 40.52
CA ALA A 75 22.77 -17.54 40.56
C ALA A 75 23.20 -17.55 42.03
N ASP A 76 24.12 -18.45 42.39
CA ASP A 76 24.99 -18.32 43.55
C ASP A 76 26.38 -18.75 43.13
N GLY A 77 27.33 -17.95 43.57
CA GLY A 77 28.71 -18.01 43.12
C GLY A 77 29.60 -19.02 43.82
N ASN A 78 30.74 -19.13 43.27
CA ASN A 78 32.05 -19.54 43.79
C ASN A 78 32.50 -21.01 43.68
N ASP A 79 33.70 -21.06 43.15
CA ASP A 79 34.87 -21.88 43.40
C ASP A 79 35.08 -23.23 42.69
N ASP A 80 36.15 -23.19 41.89
CA ASP A 80 37.20 -24.19 41.62
C ASP A 80 36.88 -25.65 41.92
N ALA A 81 36.88 -26.45 40.86
CA ALA A 81 37.64 -27.69 40.76
C ALA A 81 37.39 -28.42 39.43
N THR A 82 38.43 -28.62 38.68
CA THR A 82 38.51 -29.62 37.59
C THR A 82 38.36 -31.03 38.17
N PRO A 83 37.57 -31.91 37.54
CA PRO A 83 37.84 -33.34 37.63
C PRO A 83 38.20 -33.93 36.27
N ALA A 84 39.14 -34.85 36.38
CA ALA A 84 39.72 -35.68 35.36
C ALA A 84 38.69 -36.55 34.62
N VAL A 85 38.98 -36.78 33.36
CA VAL A 85 38.28 -37.73 32.50
C VAL A 85 38.65 -39.17 32.92
N GLU A 86 37.65 -39.95 33.34
CA GLU A 86 37.77 -41.40 33.38
C GLU A 86 36.61 -42.07 32.62
N ALA A 87 37.05 -42.90 31.67
CA ALA A 87 36.45 -44.07 31.07
C ALA A 87 34.99 -44.13 30.67
N ALA A 88 34.82 -44.44 29.45
CA ALA A 88 33.65 -44.79 28.67
C ALA A 88 32.64 -45.72 29.34
N ASP A 89 31.38 -45.34 29.29
CA ASP A 89 30.20 -46.12 29.66
C ASP A 89 29.56 -46.78 28.41
N PRO A 90 29.10 -48.04 28.48
CA PRO A 90 28.69 -48.82 27.30
C PRO A 90 27.25 -48.61 26.83
N VAL A 91 26.81 -47.35 26.82
CA VAL A 91 25.46 -47.00 26.31
C VAL A 91 25.43 -46.64 24.82
N ALA A 92 26.60 -46.44 24.22
CA ALA A 92 26.72 -46.06 22.80
C ALA A 92 26.40 -47.20 21.80
N GLU A 93 26.46 -48.44 22.23
CA GLU A 93 26.28 -49.61 21.34
C GLU A 93 24.82 -49.95 21.02
N ARG A 94 23.84 -49.25 21.62
CA ARG A 94 22.41 -49.50 21.39
C ARG A 94 21.75 -48.51 20.39
N ALA A 95 22.45 -47.49 19.94
CA ALA A 95 21.84 -46.44 19.11
C ALA A 95 22.24 -46.51 17.62
N GLY A 96 23.11 -47.41 17.18
CA GLY A 96 23.43 -47.60 15.76
C GLY A 96 24.03 -46.35 15.06
N ILE A 97 24.74 -45.48 15.79
CA ILE A 97 25.37 -44.32 15.25
C ILE A 97 26.82 -44.67 14.88
N GLU A 98 27.14 -44.67 13.60
CA GLU A 98 28.51 -44.85 13.12
C GLU A 98 29.42 -43.73 13.67
N SER A 99 30.66 -44.06 14.01
CA SER A 99 31.64 -43.18 14.67
C SER A 99 31.94 -41.84 13.93
N GLY A 100 31.57 -41.74 12.65
CA GLY A 100 31.65 -40.51 11.86
C GLY A 100 30.58 -39.45 12.19
N GLY A 101 29.38 -39.91 12.58
CA GLY A 101 28.26 -39.00 12.88
C GLY A 101 28.41 -38.26 14.20
N LEU A 102 29.08 -38.85 15.18
CA LEU A 102 29.30 -38.21 16.49
C LEU A 102 30.33 -37.07 16.40
N THR A 103 31.36 -37.22 15.57
CA THR A 103 32.41 -36.24 15.36
C THR A 103 31.83 -35.01 14.60
N ASP A 104 30.92 -35.26 13.66
CA ASP A 104 30.27 -34.20 12.91
C ASP A 104 29.26 -33.42 13.79
N LEU A 105 28.54 -34.12 14.66
CA LEU A 105 27.62 -33.51 15.63
C LEU A 105 28.36 -32.65 16.67
N MET A 106 29.55 -33.13 17.12
CA MET A 106 30.39 -32.35 18.03
C MET A 106 30.99 -31.11 17.35
N ALA A 107 31.34 -31.21 16.07
CA ALA A 107 31.81 -30.05 15.29
C ALA A 107 30.69 -29.04 15.10
N GLN A 108 29.46 -29.47 14.82
CA GLN A 108 28.30 -28.57 14.72
C GLN A 108 27.97 -27.95 16.06
N LEU A 109 28.07 -28.65 17.15
CA LEU A 109 27.84 -28.11 18.51
C LEU A 109 28.89 -27.03 18.85
N ALA A 110 30.14 -27.26 18.52
CA ALA A 110 31.22 -26.32 18.73
C ALA A 110 31.02 -25.03 17.86
N ALA A 111 30.55 -25.19 16.63
CA ALA A 111 30.22 -24.06 15.74
C ALA A 111 29.06 -23.24 16.31
N LEU A 112 27.99 -23.87 16.79
CA LEU A 112 26.85 -23.20 17.43
C LEU A 112 27.23 -22.51 18.74
N GLN A 113 28.15 -23.08 19.53
CA GLN A 113 28.68 -22.45 20.74
C GLN A 113 29.48 -21.21 20.42
N ASN A 114 30.30 -21.23 19.35
CA ASN A 114 31.04 -20.05 18.92
C ASN A 114 30.10 -18.95 18.37
N GLU A 115 29.06 -19.31 17.64
CA GLU A 115 28.07 -18.38 17.12
C GLU A 115 27.28 -17.73 18.27
N ASN A 116 26.91 -18.52 19.29
CA ASN A 116 26.21 -18.02 20.47
C ASN A 116 27.10 -17.09 21.32
N SER A 117 28.41 -17.35 21.42
CA SER A 117 29.35 -16.48 22.09
C SER A 117 29.49 -15.14 21.36
N LYS A 118 29.51 -15.16 20.03
CA LYS A 118 29.56 -13.95 19.21
C LYS A 118 28.29 -13.11 19.30
N LEU A 119 27.12 -13.77 19.35
CA LEU A 119 25.85 -13.10 19.57
C LEU A 119 25.76 -12.46 20.96
N GLN A 120 26.33 -13.09 21.98
CA GLN A 120 26.43 -12.51 23.33
C GLN A 120 27.33 -11.28 23.36
N GLU A 121 28.43 -11.28 22.65
CA GLU A 121 29.34 -10.14 22.50
C GLU A 121 28.67 -8.96 21.76
N ASP A 122 27.89 -9.25 20.70
CA ASP A 122 27.11 -8.28 19.97
C ASP A 122 25.97 -7.68 20.83
N ILE A 123 25.33 -8.48 21.68
CA ILE A 123 24.33 -8.03 22.64
C ILE A 123 24.94 -7.12 23.69
N GLU A 124 26.11 -7.44 24.22
CA GLU A 124 26.81 -6.62 25.21
C GLU A 124 27.25 -5.28 24.61
N THR A 125 27.76 -5.33 23.38
CA THR A 125 28.11 -4.13 22.60
C THR A 125 26.88 -3.25 22.34
N THR A 126 25.77 -3.84 21.97
CA THR A 126 24.50 -3.12 21.74
C THR A 126 23.95 -2.50 23.02
N LYS A 127 24.04 -3.21 24.15
CA LYS A 127 23.67 -2.67 25.47
C LYS A 127 24.53 -1.46 25.87
N SER A 128 25.84 -1.54 25.64
CA SER A 128 26.76 -0.43 25.89
C SER A 128 26.44 0.80 25.05
N ILE A 129 26.05 0.60 23.79
CA ILE A 129 25.60 1.68 22.88
C ILE A 129 24.29 2.29 23.39
N ILE A 130 23.33 1.45 23.81
CA ILE A 130 22.05 1.91 24.36
C ILE A 130 22.26 2.68 25.67
N GLU A 131 23.16 2.23 26.55
CA GLU A 131 23.47 2.93 27.80
C GLU A 131 24.18 4.28 27.57
N SER A 132 25.06 4.35 26.54
CA SER A 132 25.73 5.60 26.17
C SER A 132 24.81 6.58 25.42
N ALA A 133 23.71 6.09 24.86
CA ALA A 133 22.72 6.88 24.10
C ALA A 133 21.52 7.35 24.96
N LYS A 134 21.52 7.08 26.27
CA LYS A 134 20.47 7.62 27.14
C LYS A 134 20.55 9.15 27.17
N PRO A 135 19.48 9.85 26.78
CA PRO A 135 19.40 11.29 27.00
C PRO A 135 19.51 11.58 28.53
N PRO A 136 19.97 12.77 28.91
CA PRO A 136 19.99 13.16 30.31
C PRO A 136 18.59 12.95 30.89
N VAL A 137 18.55 12.42 32.12
CA VAL A 137 17.31 12.13 32.83
C VAL A 137 16.54 13.43 32.94
N GLU A 138 15.46 13.57 32.17
CA GLU A 138 14.48 14.65 32.38
C GLU A 138 13.87 14.42 33.74
N GLU A 139 13.86 15.48 34.56
CA GLU A 139 13.20 15.48 35.88
C GLU A 139 11.73 15.12 35.66
N VAL A 140 11.27 14.05 36.31
CA VAL A 140 9.87 13.60 36.20
C VAL A 140 8.99 14.72 36.78
N PRO A 141 8.04 15.27 36.00
CA PRO A 141 7.11 16.27 36.51
C PRO A 141 6.35 15.72 37.73
N VAL A 142 6.24 16.53 38.77
CA VAL A 142 5.50 16.20 40.00
C VAL A 142 4.30 17.15 40.14
N ASP A 143 3.25 16.68 40.80
CA ASP A 143 2.08 17.49 41.11
C ASP A 143 2.41 18.51 42.26
N GLU A 144 1.44 19.33 42.61
CA GLU A 144 1.56 20.32 43.68
C GLU A 144 1.82 19.71 45.06
N ASN A 145 1.74 18.40 45.23
CA ASN A 145 2.03 17.66 46.47
C ASN A 145 3.38 16.94 46.43
N GLY A 146 4.11 17.00 45.28
CA GLY A 146 5.41 16.38 45.10
C GLY A 146 5.35 14.88 44.71
N GLU A 147 4.19 14.38 44.29
CA GLU A 147 4.01 13.01 43.78
C GLU A 147 4.28 12.98 42.28
N PRO A 148 4.95 11.94 41.75
CA PRO A 148 5.20 11.79 40.30
C PRO A 148 3.89 11.70 39.53
N LEU A 149 3.72 12.54 38.52
CA LEU A 149 2.59 12.46 37.61
C LEU A 149 2.66 11.18 36.76
N ASP A 150 1.51 10.55 36.49
CA ASP A 150 1.42 9.37 35.65
C ASP A 150 1.99 9.69 34.27
N PRO A 151 3.01 8.96 33.80
CA PRO A 151 3.63 9.19 32.50
C PRO A 151 2.62 9.21 31.33
N ALA A 152 1.50 8.52 31.45
CA ALA A 152 0.43 8.52 30.45
C ALA A 152 -0.32 9.86 30.39
N LEU A 153 -0.55 10.50 31.57
CA LEU A 153 -1.19 11.81 31.68
C LEU A 153 -0.27 12.93 31.16
N VAL A 154 1.01 12.87 31.51
CA VAL A 154 2.03 13.83 31.02
C VAL A 154 2.19 13.72 29.48
N SER A 155 2.13 12.52 28.96
CA SER A 155 2.14 12.30 27.50
C SER A 155 0.91 12.88 26.81
N ILE A 156 -0.26 12.81 27.43
CA ILE A 156 -1.51 13.37 26.91
C ILE A 156 -1.48 14.91 26.94
N GLU A 157 -1.04 15.52 28.03
CA GLU A 157 -0.93 16.98 28.13
C GLU A 157 0.12 17.55 27.16
N ASN A 158 1.26 16.91 27.02
CA ASN A 158 2.27 17.29 26.04
C ASN A 158 1.79 17.10 24.59
N PHE A 159 0.90 16.15 24.32
CA PHE A 159 0.28 15.97 23.01
C PHE A 159 -0.68 17.11 22.66
N PHE A 160 -1.46 17.60 23.65
CA PHE A 160 -2.38 18.73 23.46
C PHE A 160 -1.72 20.10 23.52
N ASN A 161 -0.59 20.24 24.22
CA ASN A 161 0.16 21.49 24.37
C ASN A 161 1.32 21.64 23.37
N GLN A 162 1.50 20.73 22.39
CA GLN A 162 2.41 21.00 21.30
C GLN A 162 1.92 22.29 20.60
N PRO A 163 2.79 23.31 20.45
CA PRO A 163 2.42 24.49 19.69
C PRO A 163 1.94 24.00 18.33
N GLU A 164 0.75 24.45 17.91
CA GLU A 164 0.23 24.18 16.57
C GLU A 164 1.38 24.32 15.59
N GLN A 165 1.84 23.19 15.05
CA GLN A 165 2.73 23.26 13.89
C GLN A 165 1.88 23.94 12.85
N LYS A 166 2.13 25.23 12.64
CA LYS A 166 1.54 25.96 11.52
C LYS A 166 1.62 25.02 10.32
N PRO A 167 0.51 24.82 9.58
CA PRO A 167 0.58 24.09 8.33
C PRO A 167 1.83 24.63 7.63
N ARG A 168 2.78 23.79 7.29
CA ARG A 168 3.93 24.25 6.51
C ARG A 168 3.29 24.80 5.26
N GLU A 169 3.40 26.11 5.10
CA GLU A 169 3.03 26.73 3.84
C GLU A 169 3.71 25.94 2.73
N PRO A 170 3.02 25.68 1.62
CA PRO A 170 3.65 25.01 0.47
C PRO A 170 4.93 25.79 0.20
N ILE A 171 6.06 25.15 0.41
CA ILE A 171 7.34 25.81 0.26
C ILE A 171 7.48 26.03 -1.24
N GLY A 172 7.41 27.26 -1.69
CA GLY A 172 7.68 27.62 -3.07
C GLY A 172 9.04 27.05 -3.49
N ALA A 173 9.17 26.60 -4.73
CA ALA A 173 10.40 26.01 -5.25
C ALA A 173 11.66 26.88 -4.95
N GLY A 174 11.48 28.19 -4.74
CA GLY A 174 12.54 29.12 -4.38
C GLY A 174 13.02 29.04 -2.93
N GLU A 175 12.18 28.63 -1.96
CA GLU A 175 12.55 28.58 -0.55
C GLU A 175 13.20 27.28 -0.12
N LEU A 176 12.85 26.16 -0.78
CA LEU A 176 13.39 24.84 -0.48
C LEU A 176 14.85 24.66 -0.87
N LEU A 177 15.34 25.48 -1.77
CA LEU A 177 16.63 25.29 -2.42
C LEU A 177 17.68 26.31 -1.96
N THR A 178 17.35 27.17 -1.03
CA THR A 178 18.35 27.95 -0.28
C THR A 178 19.08 27.02 0.69
N LEU A 179 20.04 26.30 0.15
CA LEU A 179 21.08 25.72 1.00
C LEU A 179 21.82 26.86 1.72
N PRO A 180 22.13 26.74 3.02
CA PRO A 180 22.57 27.86 3.86
C PRO A 180 23.79 28.66 3.38
N ASP A 181 24.49 28.24 2.35
CA ASP A 181 25.72 28.89 1.86
C ASP A 181 25.70 29.32 0.37
N GLU A 182 24.54 29.21 -0.32
CA GLU A 182 24.51 29.53 -1.75
C GLU A 182 23.62 30.75 -2.08
N SER A 183 23.95 31.89 -1.52
CA SER A 183 23.27 33.18 -1.76
C SER A 183 23.35 33.72 -3.22
N THR A 184 23.92 32.96 -4.14
CA THR A 184 24.15 33.42 -5.53
C THR A 184 23.33 32.67 -6.58
N VAL A 185 22.68 31.57 -6.25
CA VAL A 185 21.83 30.83 -7.20
C VAL A 185 20.40 31.23 -7.01
N LYS A 186 19.89 32.06 -7.89
CA LYS A 186 18.45 32.28 -7.99
C LYS A 186 17.85 31.12 -8.76
N TRP A 187 17.06 30.33 -8.05
CA TRP A 187 16.14 29.43 -8.72
C TRP A 187 15.15 30.27 -9.53
N PRO A 188 14.77 29.85 -10.74
CA PRO A 188 13.73 30.58 -11.47
C PRO A 188 12.49 30.63 -10.60
N GLU A 189 11.91 31.77 -10.54
CA GLU A 189 10.54 31.89 -10.04
C GLU A 189 9.69 30.92 -10.87
N PRO A 190 8.75 30.20 -10.24
CA PRO A 190 7.80 29.39 -10.99
C PRO A 190 7.24 30.26 -12.09
N ASN A 191 7.13 29.72 -13.31
CA ASN A 191 6.51 30.42 -14.44
C ASN A 191 5.27 31.18 -13.92
N GLU A 192 4.91 32.33 -14.52
CA GLU A 192 3.84 33.24 -14.07
C GLU A 192 2.50 32.54 -13.70
N ASN A 193 2.33 31.28 -14.04
CA ASN A 193 1.22 30.44 -13.60
C ASN A 193 1.50 29.88 -12.20
N PRO A 194 0.51 29.92 -11.27
CA PRO A 194 0.70 29.33 -9.97
C PRO A 194 1.05 27.83 -10.09
N PRO A 195 1.82 27.29 -9.14
CA PRO A 195 2.06 25.86 -9.03
C PRO A 195 0.76 25.07 -9.12
N PHE A 196 0.77 23.83 -9.63
CA PHE A 196 -0.48 23.10 -9.88
C PHE A 196 -1.35 22.93 -8.63
N TRP A 197 -0.77 22.86 -7.44
CA TRP A 197 -1.51 22.83 -6.17
C TRP A 197 -2.14 24.17 -5.76
N GLU A 198 -1.71 25.29 -6.34
CA GLU A 198 -2.33 26.60 -6.16
C GLU A 198 -3.31 26.93 -7.29
N ARG A 199 -3.33 26.13 -8.35
CA ARG A 199 -4.30 26.27 -9.42
C ARG A 199 -5.68 25.92 -8.89
N PRO A 200 -6.72 26.61 -9.39
CA PRO A 200 -8.05 26.10 -9.19
C PRO A 200 -8.06 24.65 -9.69
N PRO A 201 -8.72 23.76 -8.96
CA PRO A 201 -8.77 22.35 -9.32
C PRO A 201 -9.16 22.20 -10.78
N ILE A 202 -8.57 21.22 -11.44
CA ILE A 202 -8.78 20.98 -12.86
C ILE A 202 -10.27 20.82 -13.09
N ARG A 203 -10.88 21.82 -13.71
CA ARG A 203 -12.24 21.67 -14.19
C ARG A 203 -12.20 20.65 -15.32
N MET A 204 -13.00 19.60 -15.19
CA MET A 204 -13.29 18.77 -16.35
C MET A 204 -13.64 19.70 -17.50
N PRO A 205 -13.03 19.56 -18.68
CA PRO A 205 -13.36 20.39 -19.81
C PRO A 205 -14.87 20.40 -19.99
N GLU A 206 -15.48 21.58 -19.97
CA GLU A 206 -16.93 21.71 -20.21
C GLU A 206 -17.28 21.17 -21.60
N ASN A 207 -16.28 21.10 -22.47
CA ASN A 207 -16.33 20.49 -23.81
C ASN A 207 -15.13 19.56 -23.93
N LEU A 208 -15.31 18.28 -23.55
CA LEU A 208 -14.40 17.21 -23.97
C LEU A 208 -14.21 17.33 -25.49
N ASP A 209 -12.98 17.51 -25.95
CA ASP A 209 -12.71 17.44 -27.39
C ASP A 209 -13.10 16.01 -27.83
N PRO A 210 -14.18 15.83 -28.61
CA PRO A 210 -14.64 14.50 -28.99
C PRO A 210 -13.62 13.74 -29.86
N LYS A 211 -12.48 14.35 -30.14
CA LYS A 211 -11.38 13.72 -30.88
C LYS A 211 -10.41 12.95 -29.99
N THR A 212 -10.44 13.13 -28.67
CA THR A 212 -9.47 12.51 -27.76
C THR A 212 -10.04 11.41 -26.88
N CYS A 213 -11.37 11.34 -26.69
CA CYS A 213 -12.01 10.25 -25.94
C CYS A 213 -13.21 9.72 -26.71
N GLU A 214 -13.28 8.41 -26.96
CA GLU A 214 -14.51 7.77 -27.41
C GLU A 214 -15.52 7.80 -26.24
N ILE A 215 -16.54 8.67 -26.38
CA ILE A 215 -17.60 8.77 -25.37
C ILE A 215 -18.53 7.57 -25.51
N THR A 216 -18.68 6.81 -24.45
CA THR A 216 -19.56 5.64 -24.42
C THR A 216 -21.02 6.01 -24.66
N THR A 217 -21.72 5.19 -25.43
CA THR A 217 -23.17 5.29 -25.61
C THR A 217 -23.94 4.62 -24.47
N MET A 218 -23.27 3.85 -23.62
CA MET A 218 -23.86 3.13 -22.48
C MET A 218 -23.09 3.43 -21.20
N PRO A 219 -23.36 4.58 -20.57
CA PRO A 219 -22.66 4.99 -19.36
C PRO A 219 -22.95 4.01 -18.19
N LEU A 220 -21.90 3.68 -17.45
CA LEU A 220 -22.00 2.99 -16.16
C LEU A 220 -22.05 4.03 -15.05
N HIS A 221 -22.78 3.74 -13.98
CA HIS A 221 -22.66 4.47 -12.73
C HIS A 221 -21.69 3.71 -11.82
N VAL A 222 -20.55 4.32 -11.53
CA VAL A 222 -19.47 3.75 -10.72
C VAL A 222 -19.28 4.60 -9.47
N VAL A 223 -19.30 3.97 -8.31
CA VAL A 223 -18.96 4.61 -7.04
C VAL A 223 -17.68 4.01 -6.50
N HIS A 224 -16.60 4.79 -6.47
CA HIS A 224 -15.37 4.41 -5.80
C HIS A 224 -15.52 4.63 -4.30
N VAL A 225 -15.10 3.66 -3.46
CA VAL A 225 -15.04 3.81 -2.00
C VAL A 225 -13.58 3.68 -1.59
N THR A 226 -13.03 4.74 -1.00
CA THR A 226 -11.58 4.87 -0.78
C THR A 226 -11.24 5.66 0.48
N ALA A 227 -10.03 5.47 0.99
CA ALA A 227 -9.45 6.28 2.05
C ALA A 227 -8.66 7.49 1.54
N GLU A 228 -8.17 7.44 0.31
CA GLU A 228 -7.33 8.49 -0.28
C GLU A 228 -7.90 9.00 -1.60
N MET A 229 -7.66 10.30 -1.88
CA MET A 229 -7.94 10.92 -3.16
C MET A 229 -7.02 12.14 -3.37
N ALA A 230 -6.21 12.11 -4.42
CA ALA A 230 -5.32 13.22 -4.77
C ALA A 230 -6.13 14.45 -5.31
N PRO A 231 -5.64 15.69 -5.14
CA PRO A 231 -4.39 16.05 -4.46
C PRO A 231 -4.54 16.23 -2.94
N VAL A 232 -5.75 16.35 -2.40
CA VAL A 232 -6.00 16.89 -1.04
C VAL A 232 -6.04 15.85 0.06
N ALA A 233 -6.33 14.60 -0.27
CA ALA A 233 -6.35 13.47 0.66
C ALA A 233 -5.36 12.39 0.19
N LYS A 234 -4.07 12.71 0.14
CA LYS A 234 -3.03 11.84 -0.43
C LYS A 234 -1.94 11.55 0.60
N VAL A 235 -1.60 10.27 0.75
CA VAL A 235 -0.44 9.80 1.50
C VAL A 235 0.49 8.98 0.59
N GLY A 236 -0.08 8.28 -0.38
CA GLY A 236 0.65 7.43 -1.30
C GLY A 236 0.04 7.38 -2.70
N GLY A 237 0.45 6.38 -3.48
CA GLY A 237 -0.05 6.18 -4.84
C GLY A 237 -1.52 5.83 -4.92
N LEU A 238 -2.16 5.42 -3.82
CA LEU A 238 -3.59 5.12 -3.79
C LEU A 238 -4.43 6.34 -4.21
N GLY A 239 -4.12 7.51 -3.64
CA GLY A 239 -4.82 8.75 -3.99
C GLY A 239 -4.70 9.10 -5.46
N ASP A 240 -3.50 8.97 -6.04
CA ASP A 240 -3.27 9.21 -7.48
C ASP A 240 -4.07 8.26 -8.35
N VAL A 241 -4.11 6.97 -7.97
CA VAL A 241 -4.86 5.95 -8.73
C VAL A 241 -6.35 6.25 -8.73
N VAL A 242 -6.93 6.52 -7.57
CA VAL A 242 -8.38 6.77 -7.48
C VAL A 242 -8.76 8.01 -8.28
N THR A 243 -8.02 9.11 -8.15
CA THR A 243 -8.30 10.33 -8.89
C THR A 243 -8.12 10.15 -10.39
N GLY A 244 -7.00 9.55 -10.81
CA GLY A 244 -6.71 9.32 -12.23
C GLY A 244 -7.72 8.40 -12.90
N LEU A 245 -8.09 7.30 -12.23
CA LEU A 245 -9.07 6.35 -12.74
C LEU A 245 -10.48 6.96 -12.81
N ALA A 246 -10.92 7.69 -11.76
CA ALA A 246 -12.21 8.36 -11.77
C ALA A 246 -12.32 9.40 -12.88
N ARG A 247 -11.25 10.18 -13.10
CA ARG A 247 -11.17 11.16 -14.20
C ARG A 247 -11.21 10.50 -15.57
N ALA A 248 -10.46 9.42 -15.78
CA ALA A 248 -10.49 8.68 -17.04
C ALA A 248 -11.90 8.19 -17.37
N HIS A 249 -12.61 7.62 -16.38
CA HIS A 249 -13.98 7.16 -16.59
C HIS A 249 -14.98 8.30 -16.84
N LEU A 250 -14.80 9.45 -16.16
CA LEU A 250 -15.60 10.65 -16.45
C LEU A 250 -15.37 11.14 -17.88
N CYS A 251 -14.09 11.15 -18.34
CA CYS A 251 -13.74 11.52 -19.70
C CYS A 251 -14.37 10.58 -20.75
N GLN A 252 -14.50 9.29 -20.43
CA GLN A 252 -15.17 8.30 -21.26
C GLN A 252 -16.69 8.39 -21.23
N GLY A 253 -17.27 9.33 -20.47
CA GLY A 253 -18.71 9.58 -20.40
C GLY A 253 -19.46 8.73 -19.38
N HIS A 254 -18.76 8.08 -18.46
CA HIS A 254 -19.38 7.34 -17.34
C HIS A 254 -19.80 8.29 -16.21
N ASN A 255 -20.79 7.88 -15.41
CA ASN A 255 -21.18 8.58 -14.20
C ASN A 255 -20.30 8.07 -13.04
N VAL A 256 -19.44 8.92 -12.49
CA VAL A 256 -18.50 8.52 -11.44
C VAL A 256 -18.63 9.41 -10.22
N GLU A 257 -18.67 8.80 -9.05
CA GLU A 257 -18.60 9.47 -7.75
C GLU A 257 -17.53 8.79 -6.88
N VAL A 258 -16.83 9.56 -6.06
CA VAL A 258 -15.83 9.01 -5.12
C VAL A 258 -16.29 9.23 -3.69
N CYS A 259 -16.60 8.14 -2.99
CA CYS A 259 -16.98 8.15 -1.59
C CYS A 259 -15.72 8.10 -0.72
N ILE A 260 -15.53 9.13 0.10
CA ILE A 260 -14.31 9.32 0.90
C ILE A 260 -14.68 9.83 2.31
N PRO A 261 -13.93 9.47 3.39
CA PRO A 261 -14.11 10.11 4.67
C PRO A 261 -13.83 11.61 4.58
N TYR A 262 -14.75 12.42 5.10
CA TYR A 262 -14.54 13.86 5.15
C TYR A 262 -13.61 14.22 6.32
N TYR A 263 -12.32 14.03 6.10
CA TYR A 263 -11.27 14.33 7.08
C TYR A 263 -11.25 15.82 7.47
N SER A 264 -10.78 16.13 8.68
CA SER A 264 -10.61 17.51 9.12
C SER A 264 -9.65 18.30 8.24
N SER A 265 -8.65 17.61 7.67
CA SER A 265 -7.67 18.20 6.75
C SER A 265 -8.24 18.62 5.40
N LEU A 266 -9.47 18.19 5.06
CA LEU A 266 -10.15 18.53 3.80
C LEU A 266 -10.97 19.81 3.88
N GLU A 267 -11.20 20.36 5.07
CA GLU A 267 -11.96 21.59 5.23
C GLU A 267 -11.32 22.74 4.46
N GLY A 268 -12.13 23.41 3.64
CA GLY A 268 -11.67 24.52 2.78
C GLY A 268 -10.89 24.08 1.53
N LYS A 269 -10.68 22.78 1.30
CA LYS A 269 -9.94 22.25 0.14
C LYS A 269 -10.81 21.53 -0.89
N ILE A 270 -12.07 21.29 -0.57
CA ILE A 270 -13.05 20.67 -1.48
C ILE A 270 -13.77 21.80 -2.20
N GLU A 271 -13.86 21.69 -3.52
CA GLU A 271 -14.62 22.62 -4.35
C GLU A 271 -16.10 22.40 -4.23
N ASP A 272 -16.86 23.49 -4.30
CA ASP A 272 -18.32 23.49 -4.32
C ASP A 272 -18.95 22.65 -3.19
N VAL A 273 -18.27 22.61 -2.03
CA VAL A 273 -18.69 21.77 -0.92
C VAL A 273 -20.06 22.21 -0.38
N GLN A 274 -20.98 21.26 -0.26
CA GLN A 274 -22.31 21.48 0.28
C GLN A 274 -22.66 20.34 1.26
N HIS A 275 -23.21 20.69 2.43
CA HIS A 275 -23.88 19.72 3.29
C HIS A 275 -25.19 19.31 2.63
N VAL A 276 -25.38 18.02 2.42
CA VAL A 276 -26.54 17.47 1.71
C VAL A 276 -27.62 17.02 2.71
N MET A 277 -27.23 16.16 3.66
CA MET A 277 -28.14 15.61 4.66
C MET A 277 -27.39 14.94 5.80
N ASP A 278 -28.10 14.75 6.91
CA ASP A 278 -27.69 13.85 7.97
C ASP A 278 -28.53 12.56 7.87
N PHE A 279 -27.93 11.43 8.22
CA PHE A 279 -28.57 10.13 8.15
C PHE A 279 -28.04 9.19 9.24
N ASP A 280 -28.88 8.23 9.62
CA ASP A 280 -28.55 7.28 10.69
C ASP A 280 -27.84 6.05 10.12
N VAL A 281 -26.79 5.63 10.81
CA VAL A 281 -25.97 4.45 10.49
C VAL A 281 -26.01 3.49 11.67
N PRO A 282 -26.48 2.26 11.49
CA PRO A 282 -26.50 1.26 12.55
C PRO A 282 -25.11 0.96 13.07
N LYS A 283 -24.92 1.04 14.38
CA LYS A 283 -23.70 0.69 15.09
C LYS A 283 -24.04 -0.31 16.21
N GLY A 284 -23.22 -1.32 16.39
CA GLY A 284 -23.32 -2.24 17.51
C GLY A 284 -22.20 -1.96 18.53
N GLU A 285 -22.51 -2.10 19.79
CA GLU A 285 -21.56 -2.03 20.90
C GLU A 285 -21.69 -3.28 21.76
N GLN A 286 -20.55 -3.88 22.11
CA GLN A 286 -20.55 -5.00 23.04
C GLN A 286 -20.35 -4.46 24.47
N TRP A 287 -21.32 -4.78 25.30
CA TRP A 287 -21.24 -4.50 26.75
C TRP A 287 -20.99 -5.79 27.51
N GLU A 288 -20.14 -5.72 28.51
CA GLU A 288 -19.90 -6.82 29.42
C GLU A 288 -20.30 -6.38 30.83
N TRP A 289 -21.22 -7.12 31.42
CA TRP A 289 -21.67 -6.90 32.79
C TRP A 289 -21.77 -8.25 33.49
N ASP A 290 -21.04 -8.37 34.61
CA ASP A 290 -21.05 -9.58 35.46
C ASP A 290 -20.72 -10.89 34.70
N GLY A 291 -19.85 -10.79 33.66
CA GLY A 291 -19.43 -11.92 32.83
C GLY A 291 -20.40 -12.30 31.71
N GLU A 292 -21.52 -11.59 31.60
CA GLU A 292 -22.43 -11.71 30.46
C GLU A 292 -22.13 -10.63 29.40
N LYS A 293 -22.04 -11.05 28.15
CA LYS A 293 -21.83 -10.15 27.01
C LYS A 293 -23.18 -9.83 26.37
N GLU A 294 -23.54 -8.56 26.35
CA GLU A 294 -24.74 -8.05 25.67
C GLU A 294 -24.33 -7.19 24.48
N ILE A 295 -24.97 -7.40 23.34
CA ILE A 295 -24.83 -6.54 22.16
C ILE A 295 -25.96 -5.54 22.14
N ARG A 296 -25.60 -4.25 22.18
CA ARG A 296 -26.56 -3.14 22.04
C ARG A 296 -26.40 -2.53 20.67
N MET A 297 -27.50 -2.43 19.95
CA MET A 297 -27.56 -1.72 18.70
C MET A 297 -28.03 -0.30 18.96
N SER A 298 -27.36 0.65 18.32
CA SER A 298 -27.70 2.07 18.31
C SER A 298 -27.57 2.63 16.91
N ASP A 299 -28.19 3.75 16.66
CA ASP A 299 -27.98 4.51 15.43
C ASP A 299 -26.98 5.62 15.71
N PHE A 300 -26.00 5.74 14.82
CA PHE A 300 -24.99 6.77 14.90
C PHE A 300 -25.13 7.70 13.69
N GLN A 301 -25.31 8.99 13.95
CA GLN A 301 -25.62 9.95 12.91
C GLN A 301 -24.38 10.38 12.14
N TRP A 302 -24.46 10.31 10.82
CA TRP A 302 -23.45 10.75 9.87
C TRP A 302 -24.00 11.88 9.00
N SER A 303 -23.08 12.76 8.56
CA SER A 303 -23.37 13.83 7.59
C SER A 303 -22.75 13.50 6.24
N MET A 304 -23.55 13.71 5.19
CA MET A 304 -23.11 13.65 3.81
C MET A 304 -22.81 15.05 3.28
N TYR A 305 -21.67 15.17 2.65
CA TYR A 305 -21.25 16.36 1.88
C TYR A 305 -21.06 15.98 0.43
N SER A 306 -21.49 16.84 -0.47
CA SER A 306 -21.11 16.79 -1.90
C SER A 306 -20.11 17.88 -2.21
N GLY A 307 -19.34 17.69 -3.26
CA GLY A 307 -18.33 18.62 -3.73
C GLY A 307 -17.49 17.99 -4.83
N LYS A 308 -16.31 18.57 -5.10
CA LYS A 308 -15.36 18.02 -6.07
C LYS A 308 -13.95 18.04 -5.52
N ILE A 309 -13.18 17.04 -5.90
CA ILE A 309 -11.74 16.95 -5.68
C ILE A 309 -11.09 16.63 -7.02
N GLY A 310 -10.17 17.48 -7.49
CA GLY A 310 -9.51 17.29 -8.78
C GLY A 310 -10.49 17.16 -9.96
N GLY A 311 -11.61 17.88 -9.91
CA GLY A 311 -12.68 17.83 -10.90
C GLY A 311 -13.66 16.68 -10.76
N CYS A 312 -13.38 15.67 -9.92
CA CYS A 312 -14.25 14.50 -9.74
C CYS A 312 -15.30 14.76 -8.66
N PRO A 313 -16.58 14.42 -8.89
CA PRO A 313 -17.63 14.46 -7.88
C PRO A 313 -17.32 13.57 -6.69
N ILE A 314 -17.55 14.08 -5.47
CA ILE A 314 -17.33 13.30 -4.25
C ILE A 314 -18.59 13.17 -3.39
N ILE A 315 -18.60 12.10 -2.62
CA ILE A 315 -19.47 11.86 -1.47
C ILE A 315 -18.56 11.88 -0.23
N GLY A 316 -18.50 13.01 0.44
CA GLY A 316 -17.72 13.17 1.68
C GLY A 316 -18.55 12.76 2.90
N LEU A 317 -18.09 11.79 3.67
CA LEU A 317 -18.82 11.27 4.82
C LEU A 317 -18.06 11.51 6.13
N ARG A 318 -18.74 12.04 7.13
CA ARG A 318 -18.20 12.15 8.50
C ARG A 318 -19.30 11.98 9.55
N PRO A 319 -18.93 11.63 10.80
CA PRO A 319 -19.87 11.73 11.92
C PRO A 319 -20.47 13.12 12.03
N ALA A 320 -21.80 13.21 12.23
CA ALA A 320 -22.53 14.48 12.34
C ALA A 320 -22.10 15.29 13.58
N PHE A 321 -21.83 14.58 14.68
CA PHE A 321 -21.34 15.17 15.92
C PHE A 321 -19.86 14.82 16.08
N ARG A 322 -18.97 15.79 15.87
CA ARG A 322 -17.53 15.60 16.08
C ARG A 322 -17.19 15.48 17.56
N GLU A 323 -17.86 16.28 18.40
CA GLU A 323 -17.67 16.25 19.85
C GLU A 323 -18.21 14.94 20.39
N GLY A 324 -17.31 14.03 20.76
CA GLY A 324 -17.64 12.69 21.28
C GLY A 324 -17.49 11.54 20.27
N SER A 325 -17.26 11.81 18.99
CA SER A 325 -16.80 10.77 18.07
C SER A 325 -15.29 10.83 17.93
N ASN A 326 -14.60 9.76 18.20
CA ASN A 326 -13.14 9.67 18.00
C ASN A 326 -12.77 9.30 16.55
N LEU A 327 -13.70 9.45 15.60
CA LEU A 327 -13.53 9.01 14.22
C LEU A 327 -13.14 10.19 13.33
N PHE A 328 -12.02 10.10 12.64
CA PHE A 328 -11.52 11.06 11.66
C PHE A 328 -11.36 12.51 12.18
N VAL A 329 -11.06 12.65 13.47
CA VAL A 329 -10.92 13.97 14.12
C VAL A 329 -9.53 14.60 13.92
N GLY A 330 -8.51 13.79 13.63
CA GLY A 330 -7.14 14.26 13.42
C GLY A 330 -6.92 14.86 12.05
N GLN A 331 -5.80 15.59 11.91
CA GLN A 331 -5.36 16.19 10.64
C GLN A 331 -4.79 15.15 9.66
N LYS A 332 -4.54 13.93 10.12
CA LYS A 332 -3.90 12.86 9.33
C LYS A 332 -4.95 11.91 8.79
N ILE A 333 -4.76 11.44 7.57
CA ILE A 333 -5.58 10.39 6.96
C ILE A 333 -5.40 9.08 7.73
N TYR A 334 -4.16 8.70 8.01
CA TYR A 334 -3.81 7.53 8.82
C TYR A 334 -3.30 7.98 10.19
N GLY A 335 -3.74 7.29 11.24
CA GLY A 335 -3.44 7.66 12.64
C GLY A 335 -4.20 8.91 13.12
N GLY A 336 -5.23 9.35 12.40
CA GLY A 336 -6.09 10.48 12.78
C GLY A 336 -7.29 10.09 13.64
N SER A 337 -7.48 8.80 13.93
CA SER A 337 -8.55 8.28 14.79
C SER A 337 -7.96 7.51 15.96
N TYR A 338 -8.67 7.48 17.09
CA TYR A 338 -8.23 6.72 18.26
C TYR A 338 -8.15 5.21 17.96
N ASN A 339 -9.15 4.68 17.25
CA ASN A 339 -9.15 3.34 16.68
C ASN A 339 -9.38 3.44 15.18
N GLU A 340 -8.34 3.21 14.41
CA GLU A 340 -8.36 3.36 12.94
C GLU A 340 -9.22 2.27 12.29
N ALA A 341 -9.17 1.04 12.79
CA ALA A 341 -10.00 -0.05 12.28
C ALA A 341 -11.49 0.25 12.48
N GLU A 342 -11.89 0.69 13.66
CA GLU A 342 -13.27 1.07 13.95
C GLU A 342 -13.74 2.23 13.05
N ALA A 343 -12.88 3.23 12.83
CA ALA A 343 -13.20 4.37 12.00
C ALA A 343 -13.52 3.96 10.56
N TYR A 344 -12.68 3.13 9.93
CA TYR A 344 -12.91 2.66 8.57
C TYR A 344 -14.04 1.64 8.48
N LEU A 345 -14.25 0.80 9.48
CA LEU A 345 -15.41 -0.09 9.55
C LEU A 345 -16.73 0.70 9.59
N SER A 346 -16.80 1.74 10.43
CA SER A 346 -17.95 2.64 10.49
C SER A 346 -18.15 3.39 9.16
N PHE A 347 -17.08 3.84 8.53
CA PHE A 347 -17.14 4.46 7.21
C PHE A 347 -17.65 3.50 6.12
N CYS A 348 -17.21 2.24 6.13
CA CYS A 348 -17.73 1.23 5.20
C CYS A 348 -19.24 1.06 5.33
N ARG A 349 -19.74 1.04 6.55
CA ARG A 349 -21.19 0.98 6.80
C ARG A 349 -21.88 2.26 6.35
N ALA A 350 -21.35 3.42 6.72
CA ALA A 350 -21.90 4.72 6.34
C ALA A 350 -21.95 4.91 4.82
N SER A 351 -20.95 4.42 4.09
CA SER A 351 -20.94 4.49 2.62
C SER A 351 -22.14 3.77 2.00
N LEU A 352 -22.44 2.55 2.46
CA LEU A 352 -23.59 1.79 1.96
C LEU A 352 -24.94 2.36 2.40
N GLU A 353 -25.04 2.84 3.65
CA GLU A 353 -26.26 3.54 4.10
C GLU A 353 -26.49 4.83 3.31
N CYS A 354 -25.42 5.60 3.04
CA CYS A 354 -25.51 6.79 2.22
C CYS A 354 -26.08 6.50 0.82
N LEU A 355 -25.56 5.47 0.14
CA LEU A 355 -26.10 5.05 -1.17
C LEU A 355 -27.58 4.69 -1.09
N LYS A 356 -27.96 3.96 -0.05
CA LYS A 356 -29.36 3.53 0.19
C LYS A 356 -30.28 4.72 0.43
N VAL A 357 -29.95 5.62 1.38
CA VAL A 357 -30.85 6.73 1.75
C VAL A 357 -30.95 7.80 0.68
N THR A 358 -29.92 7.93 -0.16
CA THR A 358 -29.93 8.85 -1.30
C THR A 358 -30.52 8.25 -2.57
N GLY A 359 -30.97 6.99 -2.53
CA GLY A 359 -31.53 6.30 -3.68
C GLY A 359 -30.55 6.01 -4.81
N ARG A 360 -29.25 6.04 -4.52
CA ARG A 360 -28.19 5.66 -5.46
C ARG A 360 -28.16 4.15 -5.61
N ASP A 361 -28.20 3.66 -6.84
CA ASP A 361 -28.09 2.23 -7.16
C ASP A 361 -27.04 2.06 -8.28
N PRO A 362 -25.74 2.16 -7.93
CA PRO A 362 -24.68 2.12 -8.92
C PRO A 362 -24.57 0.75 -9.59
N ASN A 363 -24.04 0.72 -10.83
CA ASN A 363 -23.70 -0.53 -11.51
C ASN A 363 -22.49 -1.21 -10.85
N VAL A 364 -21.55 -0.41 -10.35
CA VAL A 364 -20.34 -0.90 -9.71
C VAL A 364 -20.03 -0.08 -8.44
N ILE A 365 -19.77 -0.77 -7.35
CA ILE A 365 -19.11 -0.22 -6.17
C ILE A 365 -17.67 -0.71 -6.21
N HIS A 366 -16.74 0.19 -6.49
CA HIS A 366 -15.31 -0.12 -6.60
C HIS A 366 -14.60 0.22 -5.29
N VAL A 367 -14.20 -0.81 -4.59
CA VAL A 367 -13.59 -0.74 -3.26
C VAL A 367 -12.07 -0.73 -3.40
N HIS A 368 -11.40 0.18 -2.70
CA HIS A 368 -9.94 0.30 -2.71
C HIS A 368 -9.35 -0.02 -1.35
N GLU A 369 -8.40 -0.94 -1.31
CA GLU A 369 -7.62 -1.33 -0.15
C GLU A 369 -8.41 -1.89 1.04
N TRP A 370 -7.66 -2.25 2.10
CA TRP A 370 -8.23 -2.86 3.30
C TRP A 370 -9.19 -1.93 4.06
N GLN A 371 -8.93 -0.62 4.02
CA GLN A 371 -9.74 0.37 4.71
C GLN A 371 -11.22 0.32 4.30
N CYS A 372 -11.46 -0.01 3.06
CA CYS A 372 -12.81 -0.07 2.50
C CYS A 372 -13.30 -1.52 2.28
N SER A 373 -12.51 -2.51 2.64
CA SER A 373 -12.78 -3.93 2.35
C SER A 373 -14.08 -4.46 2.98
N ALA A 374 -14.49 -3.94 4.14
CA ALA A 374 -15.72 -4.36 4.78
C ALA A 374 -16.98 -4.05 3.94
N VAL A 375 -16.93 -3.08 3.03
CA VAL A 375 -18.03 -2.78 2.08
C VAL A 375 -18.48 -4.03 1.33
N ALA A 376 -17.54 -4.86 0.86
CA ALA A 376 -17.87 -6.06 0.08
C ALA A 376 -18.68 -7.08 0.88
N MET A 377 -18.31 -7.30 2.14
CA MET A 377 -19.00 -8.23 3.03
C MET A 377 -20.38 -7.69 3.42
N LEU A 378 -20.44 -6.44 3.86
CA LEU A 378 -21.67 -5.77 4.27
C LEU A 378 -22.68 -5.67 3.12
N TYR A 379 -22.23 -5.35 1.92
CA TYR A 379 -23.09 -5.26 0.75
C TYR A 379 -23.90 -6.54 0.55
N TRP A 380 -23.24 -7.70 0.51
CA TRP A 380 -23.95 -8.95 0.25
C TRP A 380 -24.77 -9.42 1.44
N ASP A 381 -24.25 -9.37 2.64
CA ASP A 381 -24.89 -9.97 3.81
C ASP A 381 -25.99 -9.09 4.40
N VAL A 382 -25.89 -7.78 4.22
CA VAL A 382 -26.88 -6.83 4.77
C VAL A 382 -27.77 -6.25 3.67
N TYR A 383 -27.21 -5.58 2.66
CA TYR A 383 -28.00 -4.80 1.71
C TYR A 383 -28.62 -5.64 0.62
N HIS A 384 -27.83 -6.39 -0.11
CA HIS A 384 -28.32 -7.21 -1.23
C HIS A 384 -29.33 -8.27 -0.77
N ASN A 385 -29.10 -8.90 0.37
CA ASN A 385 -30.03 -9.88 0.93
C ASN A 385 -31.38 -9.28 1.34
N GLN A 386 -31.45 -7.97 1.56
CA GLN A 386 -32.69 -7.24 1.84
C GLN A 386 -33.35 -6.67 0.57
N GLY A 387 -32.79 -6.92 -0.60
CA GLY A 387 -33.28 -6.38 -1.87
C GLY A 387 -32.92 -4.92 -2.08
N LEU A 388 -31.84 -4.44 -1.46
CA LEU A 388 -31.32 -3.08 -1.58
C LEU A 388 -30.06 -3.08 -2.44
N LEU A 389 -29.81 -2.00 -3.19
CA LEU A 389 -28.64 -1.83 -4.06
C LEU A 389 -28.46 -3.02 -5.03
N ASN A 390 -29.56 -3.47 -5.65
CA ASN A 390 -29.61 -4.76 -6.36
C ASN A 390 -28.77 -4.80 -7.64
N ASN A 391 -28.52 -3.65 -8.27
CA ASN A 391 -27.79 -3.56 -9.54
C ASN A 391 -26.27 -3.59 -9.34
N ALA A 392 -25.80 -3.25 -8.15
CA ALA A 392 -24.40 -3.10 -7.92
C ALA A 392 -23.61 -4.43 -8.02
N LYS A 393 -22.41 -4.33 -8.55
CA LYS A 393 -21.37 -5.35 -8.48
C LYS A 393 -20.18 -4.79 -7.71
N ILE A 394 -19.57 -5.62 -6.89
CA ILE A 394 -18.43 -5.21 -6.09
C ILE A 394 -17.13 -5.54 -6.82
N MET A 395 -16.30 -4.54 -7.05
CA MET A 395 -14.92 -4.72 -7.46
C MET A 395 -13.99 -4.31 -6.32
N LEU A 396 -12.92 -5.06 -6.10
CA LEU A 396 -11.87 -4.73 -5.15
C LEU A 396 -10.56 -4.50 -5.92
N THR A 397 -9.88 -3.38 -5.66
CA THR A 397 -8.48 -3.19 -6.07
C THR A 397 -7.58 -3.23 -4.83
N ILE A 398 -6.58 -4.12 -4.89
CA ILE A 398 -5.51 -4.26 -3.89
C ILE A 398 -4.27 -3.55 -4.42
N HIS A 399 -3.87 -2.46 -3.77
CA HIS A 399 -2.71 -1.66 -4.18
C HIS A 399 -1.42 -2.18 -3.55
N ASN A 400 -1.51 -2.71 -2.32
CA ASN A 400 -0.38 -3.31 -1.61
C ASN A 400 -0.86 -4.44 -0.68
N MET A 401 -0.29 -5.62 -0.84
CA MET A 401 -0.69 -6.81 -0.07
C MET A 401 -0.04 -6.91 1.32
N ASP A 402 0.84 -5.97 1.68
CA ASP A 402 1.49 -5.97 3.00
C ASP A 402 0.53 -5.58 4.13
N ASN A 403 -0.46 -4.74 3.82
CA ASN A 403 -1.47 -4.30 4.78
C ASN A 403 -2.80 -4.98 4.48
N THR A 404 -3.20 -5.90 5.32
CA THR A 404 -4.39 -6.73 5.08
C THR A 404 -5.63 -6.28 5.83
N GLY A 405 -5.49 -5.31 6.75
CA GLY A 405 -6.56 -4.81 7.59
C GLY A 405 -7.06 -5.87 8.56
N GLU A 406 -6.39 -5.99 9.70
CA GLU A 406 -6.82 -6.89 10.76
C GLU A 406 -7.61 -6.12 11.82
N CYS A 407 -8.78 -6.64 12.19
CA CYS A 407 -9.59 -6.12 13.30
C CYS A 407 -10.02 -7.26 14.22
N ARG A 408 -10.40 -6.92 15.45
CA ARG A 408 -11.03 -7.88 16.36
C ARG A 408 -12.51 -8.04 16.00
N GLU A 409 -13.12 -9.16 16.42
CA GLU A 409 -14.55 -9.40 16.22
C GLU A 409 -15.40 -8.29 16.84
N GLU A 410 -15.00 -7.79 18.02
CA GLU A 410 -15.67 -6.70 18.71
C GLU A 410 -15.56 -5.38 17.93
N GLU A 411 -14.42 -5.10 17.32
CA GLU A 411 -14.21 -3.90 16.50
C GLU A 411 -15.12 -3.92 15.26
N PHE A 412 -15.36 -5.09 14.69
CA PHE A 412 -16.27 -5.25 13.54
C PHE A 412 -17.72 -4.86 13.87
N MET A 413 -18.09 -4.88 15.15
CA MET A 413 -19.39 -4.39 15.62
C MET A 413 -19.66 -2.92 15.26
N ALA A 414 -18.63 -2.12 15.01
CA ALA A 414 -18.79 -0.75 14.49
C ALA A 414 -19.59 -0.69 13.18
N THR A 415 -19.71 -1.81 12.46
CA THR A 415 -20.56 -1.95 11.26
C THR A 415 -22.02 -2.28 11.57
N GLY A 416 -22.38 -2.49 12.82
CA GLY A 416 -23.68 -3.02 13.22
C GLY A 416 -23.86 -4.52 12.96
N VAL A 417 -22.79 -5.25 12.66
CA VAL A 417 -22.81 -6.70 12.42
C VAL A 417 -21.76 -7.36 13.32
N PRO A 418 -22.11 -8.44 14.04
CA PRO A 418 -21.13 -9.16 14.85
C PRO A 418 -19.99 -9.75 14.01
N GLY A 419 -18.74 -9.49 14.41
CA GLY A 419 -17.58 -10.03 13.73
C GLY A 419 -17.50 -11.56 13.73
N SER A 420 -18.05 -12.21 14.76
CA SER A 420 -18.18 -13.66 14.85
C SER A 420 -18.95 -14.30 13.69
N GLU A 421 -19.79 -13.55 12.99
CA GLU A 421 -20.46 -13.99 11.77
C GLU A 421 -19.47 -14.28 10.63
N PHE A 422 -18.31 -13.65 10.65
CA PHE A 422 -17.30 -13.76 9.61
C PHE A 422 -16.09 -14.59 10.01
N ASN A 423 -15.88 -14.85 11.31
CA ASN A 423 -14.77 -15.64 11.81
C ASN A 423 -15.04 -17.15 11.71
N THR A 424 -15.31 -17.63 10.51
CA THR A 424 -15.52 -19.04 10.23
C THR A 424 -14.73 -19.46 9.00
N LEU A 425 -14.37 -20.74 8.91
CA LEU A 425 -13.71 -21.31 7.73
C LEU A 425 -14.46 -21.07 6.43
N GLU A 426 -15.79 -21.00 6.59
CA GLU A 426 -16.69 -20.81 5.49
C GLU A 426 -16.77 -19.39 5.00
N ARG A 427 -16.43 -18.41 5.79
CA ARG A 427 -16.56 -17.00 5.47
C ARG A 427 -15.30 -16.37 4.98
N ALA A 428 -14.35 -17.13 4.48
CA ALA A 428 -13.06 -16.68 4.01
C ALA A 428 -12.13 -16.11 5.09
N MET A 429 -12.59 -16.08 6.28
CA MET A 429 -11.77 -15.75 7.44
C MET A 429 -11.12 -16.98 8.00
N ASP A 430 -11.15 -18.04 7.21
CA ASP A 430 -10.54 -19.29 7.56
C ASP A 430 -9.04 -19.16 7.76
N GLU A 431 -8.52 -20.13 8.43
CA GLU A 431 -7.12 -20.12 8.84
C GLU A 431 -6.76 -18.89 9.56
N ARG A 432 -7.87 -18.40 9.99
CA ARG A 432 -7.95 -17.38 10.77
C ARG A 432 -7.25 -16.29 10.41
N THR A 433 -7.25 -16.10 9.23
CA THR A 433 -7.06 -14.84 9.19
C THR A 433 -5.87 -14.32 9.82
N ILE A 434 -5.14 -15.15 10.42
CA ILE A 434 -4.53 -14.65 11.32
C ILE A 434 -3.30 -15.28 11.51
N GLY A 435 -2.34 -14.86 10.91
CA GLY A 435 -1.05 -15.28 11.14
C GLY A 435 -0.58 -15.08 12.57
N HIS A 436 -0.96 -14.04 13.18
CA HIS A 436 -0.39 -13.61 14.44
C HIS A 436 -1.35 -13.72 15.62
N ASN A 437 -2.65 -13.56 15.37
CA ASN A 437 -3.67 -13.62 16.39
C ASN A 437 -4.94 -14.29 15.84
N PRO A 438 -5.28 -15.49 16.31
CA PRO A 438 -6.45 -16.23 15.85
C PRO A 438 -7.81 -15.58 16.15
N GLU A 439 -7.85 -14.54 16.92
CA GLU A 439 -9.08 -13.82 17.27
C GLU A 439 -9.36 -12.62 16.39
N ARG A 440 -8.53 -12.40 15.35
CA ARG A 440 -8.67 -11.26 14.46
C ARG A 440 -9.28 -11.67 13.12
N LEU A 441 -10.03 -10.75 12.52
CA LEU A 441 -10.57 -10.82 11.18
C LEU A 441 -9.63 -10.12 10.21
N CYS A 442 -9.39 -10.70 9.04
CA CYS A 442 -8.66 -10.07 7.95
C CYS A 442 -9.67 -9.52 6.93
N LEU A 443 -9.85 -8.21 6.91
CA LEU A 443 -10.86 -7.55 6.08
C LEU A 443 -10.62 -7.78 4.59
N MET A 444 -9.36 -7.72 4.16
CA MET A 444 -9.02 -7.92 2.76
C MET A 444 -9.32 -9.34 2.27
N LYS A 445 -9.08 -10.38 3.08
CA LYS A 445 -9.52 -11.75 2.73
C LYS A 445 -11.02 -11.83 2.53
N GLY A 446 -11.76 -11.22 3.44
CA GLY A 446 -13.22 -11.11 3.31
C GLY A 446 -13.61 -10.47 2.00
N ALA A 447 -13.04 -9.31 1.69
CA ALA A 447 -13.32 -8.60 0.44
C ALA A 447 -12.94 -9.41 -0.82
N ILE A 448 -11.81 -10.11 -0.82
CA ILE A 448 -11.41 -11.00 -1.93
C ILE A 448 -12.49 -12.03 -2.22
N VAL A 449 -13.04 -12.68 -1.19
CA VAL A 449 -14.09 -13.68 -1.39
C VAL A 449 -15.41 -13.06 -1.81
N TYR A 450 -15.78 -11.95 -1.20
CA TYR A 450 -17.09 -11.33 -1.40
C TYR A 450 -17.15 -10.44 -2.65
N ALA A 451 -16.08 -9.93 -3.19
CA ALA A 451 -16.09 -9.16 -4.44
C ALA A 451 -16.47 -10.03 -5.64
N ASN A 452 -17.13 -9.43 -6.61
CA ASN A 452 -17.41 -10.04 -7.91
C ASN A 452 -16.14 -10.19 -8.73
N TYR A 453 -15.24 -9.20 -8.63
CA TYR A 453 -13.93 -9.22 -9.26
C TYR A 453 -12.88 -8.57 -8.35
N VAL A 454 -11.65 -9.02 -8.46
CA VAL A 454 -10.51 -8.50 -7.70
C VAL A 454 -9.41 -8.12 -8.67
N THR A 455 -8.88 -6.94 -8.50
CA THR A 455 -7.72 -6.48 -9.27
C THR A 455 -6.55 -6.15 -8.34
N THR A 456 -5.36 -6.15 -8.91
CA THR A 456 -4.19 -5.50 -8.36
C THR A 456 -3.52 -4.65 -9.44
N VAL A 457 -2.48 -3.94 -9.10
CA VAL A 457 -1.98 -2.82 -9.89
C VAL A 457 -0.91 -3.18 -10.93
N SER A 458 -0.69 -4.47 -11.18
CA SER A 458 0.07 -4.93 -12.35
C SER A 458 -0.09 -6.43 -12.61
N PRO A 459 0.03 -6.90 -13.86
CA PRO A 459 -0.06 -8.32 -14.21
C PRO A 459 1.06 -9.16 -13.57
N THR A 460 2.29 -8.66 -13.51
CA THR A 460 3.39 -9.38 -12.88
C THR A 460 3.19 -9.47 -11.37
N TYR A 461 2.76 -8.39 -10.72
CA TYR A 461 2.45 -8.43 -9.29
C TYR A 461 1.32 -9.41 -8.97
N ALA A 462 0.31 -9.51 -9.84
CA ALA A 462 -0.74 -10.54 -9.70
C ALA A 462 -0.16 -11.96 -9.79
N ARG A 463 0.78 -12.21 -10.72
CA ARG A 463 1.44 -13.53 -10.85
C ARG A 463 2.34 -13.83 -9.64
N GLU A 464 3.11 -12.84 -9.19
CA GLU A 464 3.95 -12.96 -7.98
C GLU A 464 3.09 -13.28 -6.75
N ALA A 465 1.95 -12.61 -6.58
CA ALA A 465 1.00 -12.86 -5.51
C ALA A 465 0.48 -14.30 -5.51
N LEU A 466 0.09 -14.82 -6.68
CA LEU A 466 -0.36 -16.21 -6.83
C LEU A 466 0.78 -17.22 -6.65
N SER A 467 2.03 -16.80 -6.84
CA SER A 467 3.22 -17.65 -6.70
C SER A 467 3.80 -17.68 -5.29
N GLY A 468 3.21 -16.95 -4.33
CA GLY A 468 3.54 -17.01 -2.92
C GLY A 468 3.99 -15.69 -2.27
N SER A 469 4.13 -14.61 -3.02
CA SER A 469 4.54 -13.31 -2.44
C SER A 469 3.43 -12.60 -1.64
N ALA A 470 2.18 -13.03 -1.77
CA ALA A 470 1.04 -12.42 -1.11
C ALA A 470 0.84 -12.82 0.38
N GLY A 471 1.78 -13.54 0.98
CA GLY A 471 1.71 -13.91 2.38
C GLY A 471 0.38 -14.58 2.76
N PHE A 472 -0.35 -14.01 3.71
CA PHE A 472 -1.64 -14.54 4.14
C PHE A 472 -2.71 -14.58 3.05
N LEU A 473 -2.68 -13.62 2.12
CA LEU A 473 -3.68 -13.52 1.07
C LEU A 473 -3.51 -14.60 0.01
N GLY A 474 -2.31 -15.19 -0.10
CA GLY A 474 -1.92 -16.10 -1.17
C GLY A 474 -2.87 -17.28 -1.36
N LYS A 475 -3.27 -17.93 -0.28
CA LYS A 475 -4.22 -19.07 -0.35
C LYS A 475 -5.61 -18.62 -0.80
N THR A 476 -6.09 -17.51 -0.29
CA THR A 476 -7.39 -16.96 -0.66
C THR A 476 -7.40 -16.51 -2.11
N LEU A 477 -6.37 -15.79 -2.56
CA LEU A 477 -6.20 -15.39 -3.96
C LEU A 477 -6.12 -16.61 -4.90
N THR A 478 -5.40 -17.64 -4.52
CA THR A 478 -5.31 -18.90 -5.31
C THR A 478 -6.65 -19.60 -5.45
N LYS A 479 -7.48 -19.62 -4.40
CA LYS A 479 -8.86 -20.13 -4.48
C LYS A 479 -9.73 -19.29 -5.41
N GLU A 480 -9.56 -18.00 -5.40
CA GLU A 480 -10.35 -17.02 -6.14
C GLU A 480 -9.68 -16.54 -7.45
N ARG A 481 -8.62 -17.23 -7.91
CA ARG A 481 -7.80 -16.83 -9.06
C ARG A 481 -8.56 -16.56 -10.36
N THR A 482 -9.75 -17.14 -10.53
CA THR A 482 -10.57 -16.96 -11.73
C THR A 482 -11.20 -15.57 -11.84
N LYS A 483 -11.22 -14.82 -10.75
CA LYS A 483 -11.71 -13.43 -10.69
C LYS A 483 -10.63 -12.45 -10.24
N PHE A 484 -9.34 -12.82 -10.38
CA PHE A 484 -8.21 -12.00 -9.98
C PHE A 484 -7.29 -11.72 -11.17
N THR A 485 -6.99 -10.45 -11.39
CA THR A 485 -6.07 -9.98 -12.43
C THR A 485 -5.30 -8.74 -11.98
N GLY A 486 -4.27 -8.37 -12.76
CA GLY A 486 -3.54 -7.11 -12.58
C GLY A 486 -3.80 -6.16 -13.73
N VAL A 487 -4.02 -4.89 -13.42
CA VAL A 487 -4.14 -3.78 -14.39
C VAL A 487 -3.07 -2.76 -14.06
N ILE A 488 -2.27 -2.35 -15.05
CA ILE A 488 -1.23 -1.33 -14.85
C ILE A 488 -1.90 0.03 -14.63
N ASN A 489 -1.47 0.75 -13.60
CA ASN A 489 -1.91 2.11 -13.35
C ASN A 489 -1.43 3.07 -14.44
N GLY A 490 -2.17 4.14 -14.67
CA GLY A 490 -1.73 5.28 -15.46
C GLY A 490 -0.97 6.33 -14.62
N VAL A 491 -0.40 7.29 -15.30
CA VAL A 491 0.17 8.52 -14.76
C VAL A 491 -0.76 9.68 -15.08
N ASP A 492 -0.94 10.60 -14.16
CA ASP A 492 -1.68 11.84 -14.42
C ASP A 492 -0.84 12.77 -15.29
N THR A 493 -1.15 12.80 -16.58
CA THR A 493 -0.42 13.59 -17.60
C THR A 493 -0.73 15.09 -17.55
N GLU A 494 -1.66 15.54 -16.73
CA GLU A 494 -1.84 16.96 -16.47
C GLU A 494 -0.86 17.47 -15.41
N ILE A 495 -0.45 16.58 -14.51
CA ILE A 495 0.54 16.88 -13.47
C ILE A 495 1.96 16.60 -13.98
N TRP A 496 2.16 15.45 -14.64
CA TRP A 496 3.46 14.94 -15.05
C TRP A 496 3.66 15.04 -16.57
N ASP A 497 3.78 16.28 -17.07
CA ASP A 497 4.02 16.55 -18.49
C ASP A 497 5.12 17.60 -18.68
N ALA A 498 6.28 17.20 -19.16
CA ALA A 498 7.40 18.10 -19.41
C ALA A 498 7.08 19.27 -20.35
N ARG A 499 6.02 19.15 -21.16
CA ARG A 499 5.58 20.20 -22.11
C ARG A 499 4.89 21.36 -21.41
N LEU A 500 4.22 21.09 -20.27
CA LEU A 500 3.30 22.03 -19.62
C LEU A 500 3.65 22.27 -18.14
N ASP A 501 4.61 21.56 -17.61
CA ASP A 501 4.98 21.59 -16.20
C ASP A 501 5.54 22.96 -15.79
N ASN A 502 4.87 23.59 -14.84
CA ASN A 502 5.21 24.95 -14.38
C ASN A 502 6.35 24.99 -13.37
N PHE A 503 6.79 23.82 -12.87
CA PHE A 503 7.96 23.76 -12.00
C PHE A 503 9.28 23.80 -12.78
N LEU A 504 9.23 23.69 -14.10
CA LEU A 504 10.42 23.61 -14.90
C LEU A 504 10.91 25.01 -15.32
N PRO A 505 12.23 25.26 -15.27
CA PRO A 505 12.84 26.48 -15.82
C PRO A 505 12.66 26.58 -17.34
N ALA A 506 12.51 25.42 -18.01
CA ALA A 506 12.24 25.35 -19.44
C ALA A 506 11.49 24.06 -19.74
N ASN A 507 10.37 24.19 -20.46
CA ASN A 507 9.61 23.04 -20.95
C ASN A 507 10.28 22.41 -22.18
N PHE A 508 9.98 21.13 -22.43
CA PHE A 508 10.55 20.38 -23.56
C PHE A 508 9.62 19.24 -24.00
N LYS A 509 9.87 18.76 -25.21
CA LYS A 509 9.14 17.63 -25.82
C LYS A 509 10.03 16.91 -26.83
N PRO A 510 9.66 15.72 -27.30
CA PRO A 510 10.35 15.07 -28.43
C PRO A 510 10.57 16.03 -29.60
N GLY A 511 11.78 16.03 -30.15
CA GLY A 511 12.20 16.94 -31.20
C GLY A 511 12.65 18.35 -30.73
N THR A 512 12.45 18.71 -29.45
CA THR A 512 12.90 19.98 -28.86
C THR A 512 13.34 19.75 -27.42
N MET A 513 14.52 19.09 -27.27
CA MET A 513 15.04 18.59 -26.00
C MET A 513 16.00 19.58 -25.28
N GLU A 514 16.16 20.81 -25.80
CA GLU A 514 17.05 21.83 -25.22
C GLU A 514 16.60 22.21 -23.81
N GLY A 515 15.30 22.23 -23.55
CA GLY A 515 14.74 22.49 -22.23
C GLY A 515 15.21 21.47 -21.17
N LYS A 516 15.34 20.17 -21.55
CA LYS A 516 15.88 19.14 -20.64
C LYS A 516 17.33 19.44 -20.23
N ALA A 517 18.16 19.86 -21.18
CA ALA A 517 19.53 20.23 -20.90
C ALA A 517 19.61 21.46 -19.97
N LEU A 518 18.71 22.43 -20.14
CA LEU A 518 18.60 23.59 -19.24
C LEU A 518 18.14 23.17 -17.84
N CYS A 519 17.15 22.27 -17.70
CA CYS A 519 16.72 21.73 -16.42
C CYS A 519 17.88 21.02 -15.68
N LYS A 520 18.68 20.21 -16.40
CA LYS A 520 19.85 19.54 -15.83
C LYS A 520 20.89 20.54 -15.33
N LYS A 521 21.27 21.51 -16.17
CA LYS A 521 22.21 22.57 -15.79
C LYS A 521 21.71 23.31 -14.56
N TYR A 522 20.43 23.63 -14.53
CA TYR A 522 19.78 24.34 -13.46
C TYR A 522 19.85 23.57 -12.12
N VAL A 523 19.53 22.30 -12.13
CA VAL A 523 19.62 21.42 -10.95
C VAL A 523 21.07 21.27 -10.49
N GLN A 524 22.04 21.10 -11.42
CA GLN A 524 23.45 21.05 -11.08
C GLN A 524 23.91 22.33 -10.36
N MET A 525 23.51 23.50 -10.87
CA MET A 525 23.81 24.79 -10.23
C MET A 525 23.17 24.92 -8.84
N GLY A 526 21.87 24.69 -8.76
CA GLY A 526 21.11 24.88 -7.52
C GLY A 526 21.48 23.92 -6.40
N LEU A 527 21.89 22.69 -6.72
CA LEU A 527 22.37 21.72 -5.74
C LEU A 527 23.88 21.82 -5.47
N GLY A 528 24.58 22.78 -6.10
CA GLY A 528 26.02 22.97 -5.94
C GLY A 528 26.86 21.82 -6.50
N LEU A 529 26.34 21.10 -7.48
CA LEU A 529 27.06 20.05 -8.20
C LEU A 529 28.00 20.65 -9.24
N ASN A 530 28.96 19.86 -9.74
CA ASN A 530 29.73 20.25 -10.92
C ASN A 530 28.78 20.44 -12.10
N VAL A 531 28.80 21.63 -12.69
CA VAL A 531 27.98 21.93 -13.87
C VAL A 531 28.67 21.36 -15.09
N ASP A 532 28.24 20.18 -15.51
CA ASP A 532 28.82 19.47 -16.64
C ASP A 532 27.73 18.71 -17.42
N PRO A 533 27.44 19.09 -18.67
CA PRO A 533 26.44 18.42 -19.50
C PRO A 533 26.84 17.00 -19.91
N HIS A 534 28.12 16.65 -19.79
CA HIS A 534 28.64 15.34 -20.18
C HIS A 534 28.60 14.30 -19.06
N LYS A 535 28.44 14.73 -17.80
CA LYS A 535 28.25 13.81 -16.67
C LYS A 535 26.80 13.30 -16.64
N PRO A 536 26.54 11.99 -16.67
CA PRO A 536 25.18 11.47 -16.49
C PRO A 536 24.68 11.77 -15.08
N LEU A 537 23.46 12.27 -14.99
CA LEU A 537 22.76 12.54 -13.72
C LEU A 537 21.81 11.38 -13.41
N VAL A 538 22.14 10.60 -12.40
CA VAL A 538 21.30 9.53 -11.85
C VAL A 538 20.52 10.09 -10.68
N VAL A 539 19.21 9.96 -10.70
CA VAL A 539 18.31 10.44 -9.65
C VAL A 539 17.57 9.26 -9.03
N CYS A 540 17.43 9.27 -7.71
CA CYS A 540 16.58 8.36 -6.98
C CYS A 540 15.56 9.17 -6.16
N ILE A 541 14.26 9.04 -6.48
CA ILE A 541 13.16 9.68 -5.75
C ILE A 541 12.35 8.58 -5.12
N SER A 542 12.40 8.46 -3.79
CA SER A 542 11.78 7.32 -3.11
C SER A 542 11.50 7.57 -1.64
N ARG A 543 10.49 6.89 -1.10
CA ARG A 543 10.37 6.72 0.34
C ARG A 543 11.54 5.86 0.85
N LEU A 544 12.21 6.30 1.91
CA LEU A 544 13.33 5.55 2.49
C LEU A 544 12.81 4.47 3.45
N VAL A 545 12.35 3.37 2.87
CA VAL A 545 11.82 2.18 3.56
C VAL A 545 12.43 0.91 2.96
N PRO A 546 12.51 -0.22 3.69
CA PRO A 546 13.16 -1.45 3.22
C PRO A 546 12.66 -1.93 1.86
N GLN A 547 11.35 -1.81 1.59
CA GLN A 547 10.74 -2.13 0.30
C GLN A 547 11.47 -1.51 -0.89
N LYS A 548 12.02 -0.32 -0.73
CA LYS A 548 12.65 0.45 -1.83
C LYS A 548 14.12 0.11 -2.08
N GLY A 549 14.64 -0.91 -1.40
CA GLY A 549 16.00 -1.40 -1.66
C GLY A 549 17.08 -0.47 -1.12
N ILE A 550 16.99 -0.08 0.15
CA ILE A 550 17.87 0.89 0.82
C ILE A 550 19.34 0.56 0.63
N ASN A 551 19.74 -0.70 0.78
CA ASN A 551 21.11 -1.17 0.58
C ASN A 551 21.58 -1.00 -0.87
N LEU A 552 20.71 -1.19 -1.84
CA LEU A 552 21.02 -0.99 -3.26
C LEU A 552 21.14 0.51 -3.59
N ILE A 553 20.28 1.35 -3.00
CA ILE A 553 20.38 2.82 -3.13
C ILE A 553 21.72 3.29 -2.58
N GLU A 554 22.08 2.86 -1.36
CA GLU A 554 23.35 3.22 -0.71
C GLU A 554 24.54 2.80 -1.57
N HIS A 555 24.53 1.59 -2.14
CA HIS A 555 25.59 1.10 -3.02
C HIS A 555 25.67 1.85 -4.36
N ALA A 556 24.54 2.28 -4.93
CA ALA A 556 24.52 3.00 -6.21
C ALA A 556 25.19 4.37 -6.13
N ILE A 557 25.20 5.03 -4.96
CA ILE A 557 25.76 6.37 -4.78
C ILE A 557 27.26 6.41 -5.14
N PRO A 558 28.14 5.69 -4.44
CA PRO A 558 29.58 5.71 -4.77
C PRO A 558 29.84 5.09 -6.15
N ARG A 559 29.06 4.09 -6.56
CA ARG A 559 29.24 3.45 -7.87
C ARG A 559 28.98 4.41 -9.02
N THR A 560 27.93 5.22 -8.95
CA THR A 560 27.65 6.25 -9.96
C THR A 560 28.81 7.24 -10.09
N LYS A 561 29.33 7.72 -8.97
CA LYS A 561 30.46 8.64 -8.95
C LYS A 561 31.74 8.01 -9.53
N GLU A 562 32.04 6.76 -9.16
CA GLU A 562 33.18 5.99 -9.69
C GLU A 562 33.13 5.89 -11.23
N LYS A 563 31.92 5.77 -11.78
CA LYS A 563 31.69 5.69 -13.23
C LYS A 563 31.56 7.05 -13.91
N GLY A 564 31.95 8.13 -13.24
CA GLY A 564 31.97 9.49 -13.81
C GLY A 564 30.59 10.17 -13.88
N GLY A 565 29.59 9.64 -13.18
CA GLY A 565 28.25 10.22 -13.07
C GLY A 565 28.07 11.10 -11.84
N GLN A 566 26.89 11.69 -11.75
CA GLN A 566 26.38 12.41 -10.59
C GLN A 566 25.17 11.68 -10.01
N PHE A 567 25.00 11.72 -8.69
CA PHE A 567 23.88 11.08 -8.01
C PHE A 567 23.12 12.06 -7.13
N VAL A 568 21.78 12.08 -7.27
CA VAL A 568 20.89 12.85 -6.40
C VAL A 568 19.86 11.93 -5.80
N LEU A 569 19.76 11.91 -4.46
CA LEU A 569 18.71 11.25 -3.72
C LEU A 569 17.72 12.29 -3.20
N LEU A 570 16.44 12.10 -3.45
CA LEU A 570 15.34 12.83 -2.81
C LEU A 570 14.41 11.83 -2.12
N GLY A 571 14.27 11.94 -0.80
CA GLY A 571 13.37 11.06 -0.08
C GLY A 571 13.45 11.15 1.43
N SER A 572 12.45 10.61 2.11
CA SER A 572 12.41 10.49 3.56
C SER A 572 11.69 9.21 3.98
N GLY A 573 11.89 8.78 5.22
CA GLY A 573 11.27 7.57 5.75
C GLY A 573 12.00 7.06 7.00
N HIS A 574 11.50 5.99 7.60
CA HIS A 574 12.10 5.45 8.82
C HIS A 574 13.51 4.83 8.61
N SER A 575 13.93 4.63 7.36
CA SER A 575 15.28 4.16 7.02
C SER A 575 16.21 5.28 6.55
N ASP A 576 15.89 6.54 6.86
CA ASP A 576 16.69 7.70 6.46
C ASP A 576 17.97 7.96 7.28
N PRO A 577 18.13 7.52 8.56
CA PRO A 577 19.29 7.90 9.38
C PRO A 577 20.67 7.57 8.76
N PRO A 578 20.87 6.45 8.04
CA PRO A 578 22.14 6.22 7.35
C PRO A 578 22.44 7.28 6.29
N PHE A 579 21.44 7.65 5.50
CA PHE A 579 21.60 8.66 4.43
C PHE A 579 21.81 10.07 5.00
N SER A 580 21.12 10.43 6.08
CA SER A 580 21.34 11.70 6.79
C SER A 580 22.78 11.82 7.26
N ARG A 581 23.32 10.76 7.88
CA ARG A 581 24.75 10.73 8.28
C ARG A 581 25.68 10.87 7.09
N LEU A 582 25.43 10.19 5.97
CA LEU A 582 26.23 10.30 4.75
C LEU A 582 26.16 11.72 4.16
N ALA A 583 24.97 12.34 4.15
CA ALA A 583 24.76 13.70 3.68
C ALA A 583 25.57 14.73 4.49
N GLU A 584 25.61 14.57 5.80
CA GLU A 584 26.31 15.49 6.71
C GLU A 584 27.81 15.25 6.83
N SER A 585 28.30 14.06 6.44
CA SER A 585 29.70 13.67 6.56
C SER A 585 30.39 13.52 5.20
N VAL A 586 30.23 12.36 4.57
CA VAL A 586 30.95 11.95 3.36
C VAL A 586 30.62 12.84 2.16
N TYR A 587 29.33 13.18 1.99
CA TYR A 587 28.83 13.90 0.82
C TYR A 587 28.47 15.36 1.08
N LYS A 588 28.78 15.91 2.27
CA LYS A 588 28.41 17.28 2.64
C LYS A 588 28.84 18.32 1.62
N ASN A 589 30.07 18.23 1.13
CA ASN A 589 30.70 19.15 0.18
C ASN A 589 31.00 18.46 -1.17
N ASP A 590 30.40 17.32 -1.42
CA ASP A 590 30.65 16.58 -2.66
C ASP A 590 30.00 17.32 -3.83
N LYS A 591 30.75 17.39 -4.94
CA LYS A 591 30.30 18.10 -6.14
C LYS A 591 29.67 17.18 -7.20
N ASP A 592 29.55 15.89 -6.90
CA ASP A 592 28.93 14.91 -7.79
C ASP A 592 27.84 14.07 -7.08
N VAL A 593 27.66 14.28 -5.76
CA VAL A 593 26.62 13.58 -4.97
C VAL A 593 25.84 14.58 -4.11
N LYS A 594 24.51 14.46 -4.11
CA LYS A 594 23.63 15.22 -3.22
C LYS A 594 22.56 14.32 -2.64
N LEU A 595 22.43 14.33 -1.32
CA LEU A 595 21.42 13.55 -0.60
C LEU A 595 20.45 14.52 0.09
N LEU A 596 19.21 14.52 -0.36
CA LEU A 596 18.14 15.41 0.09
C LEU A 596 17.13 14.59 0.90
N ILE A 597 17.29 14.62 2.23
CA ILE A 597 16.53 13.74 3.13
C ILE A 597 15.25 14.45 3.59
N PHE A 598 14.41 14.73 2.65
CA PHE A 598 13.07 15.30 2.83
C PHE A 598 12.22 15.00 1.60
N TYR A 599 10.93 15.32 1.67
CA TYR A 599 10.04 15.27 0.50
C TYR A 599 9.75 16.67 -0.01
N SER A 600 9.80 16.84 -1.31
CA SER A 600 9.38 18.04 -2.02
C SER A 600 8.83 17.65 -3.39
N ASP A 601 7.57 17.99 -3.58
CA ASP A 601 6.86 17.70 -4.84
C ASP A 601 7.48 18.54 -5.99
N ALA A 602 7.62 19.84 -5.80
CA ALA A 602 8.23 20.75 -6.79
C ALA A 602 9.64 20.33 -7.19
N LEU A 603 10.46 19.95 -6.22
CA LEU A 603 11.82 19.47 -6.50
C LEU A 603 11.80 18.13 -7.24
N SER A 604 10.81 17.27 -6.99
CA SER A 604 10.68 16.00 -7.72
C SER A 604 10.47 16.22 -9.22
N HIS A 605 9.64 17.19 -9.61
CA HIS A 605 9.44 17.61 -11.01
C HIS A 605 10.76 18.05 -11.66
N LEU A 606 11.48 18.95 -10.99
CA LEU A 606 12.80 19.41 -11.46
C LEU A 606 13.80 18.27 -11.62
N LEU A 607 13.82 17.33 -10.65
CA LEU A 607 14.76 16.21 -10.69
C LEU A 607 14.41 15.22 -11.82
N TYR A 608 13.12 14.92 -12.05
CA TYR A 608 12.73 14.10 -13.21
C TYR A 608 13.14 14.76 -14.53
N ALA A 609 12.92 16.07 -14.65
CA ALA A 609 13.28 16.80 -15.86
C ALA A 609 14.79 16.87 -16.08
N ALA A 610 15.57 16.98 -15.02
CA ALA A 610 17.04 17.04 -15.09
C ALA A 610 17.72 15.69 -15.27
N ALA A 611 17.09 14.60 -14.82
CA ALA A 611 17.66 13.27 -14.77
C ALA A 611 17.97 12.72 -16.17
N ASP A 612 19.15 12.10 -16.34
CA ASP A 612 19.40 11.21 -17.47
C ASP A 612 18.90 9.80 -17.16
N CYS A 613 19.05 9.36 -15.91
CA CYS A 613 18.53 8.09 -15.41
C CYS A 613 17.75 8.29 -14.12
N VAL A 614 16.73 7.45 -13.91
CA VAL A 614 16.04 7.33 -12.62
C VAL A 614 16.19 5.90 -12.11
N LEU A 615 16.75 5.76 -10.90
CA LEU A 615 17.01 4.48 -10.27
C LEU A 615 15.83 4.06 -9.39
N VAL A 616 15.29 2.86 -9.62
CA VAL A 616 14.18 2.27 -8.84
C VAL A 616 14.53 0.82 -8.46
N PRO A 617 15.38 0.59 -7.44
CA PRO A 617 15.90 -0.73 -7.10
C PRO A 617 15.02 -1.47 -6.07
N SER A 618 13.71 -1.34 -6.18
CA SER A 618 12.75 -1.84 -5.19
C SER A 618 12.86 -3.35 -5.00
N MET A 619 12.73 -3.81 -3.74
CA MET A 619 12.68 -5.24 -3.40
C MET A 619 11.39 -5.89 -3.89
N PHE A 620 10.31 -5.16 -3.84
CA PHE A 620 9.04 -5.46 -4.53
C PHE A 620 8.36 -4.13 -4.87
N GLU A 621 7.66 -4.08 -6.01
CA GLU A 621 6.98 -2.87 -6.47
C GLU A 621 5.65 -3.26 -7.12
N PRO A 622 4.52 -3.07 -6.44
CA PRO A 622 3.22 -3.47 -6.99
C PRO A 622 2.95 -2.92 -8.39
N CYS A 623 3.10 -1.64 -8.59
CA CYS A 623 3.06 -0.97 -9.90
C CYS A 623 4.30 -0.13 -10.13
N GLY A 624 4.56 0.83 -9.24
CA GLY A 624 5.53 1.89 -9.44
C GLY A 624 4.99 2.96 -10.41
N LEU A 625 5.03 4.20 -9.97
CA LEU A 625 4.75 5.37 -10.83
C LEU A 625 6.06 6.06 -11.22
N THR A 626 7.08 5.97 -10.37
CA THR A 626 8.37 6.65 -10.51
C THR A 626 9.03 6.41 -11.87
N GLN A 627 9.04 5.16 -12.37
CA GLN A 627 9.63 4.83 -13.67
C GLN A 627 8.80 5.37 -14.84
N MET A 628 7.46 5.38 -14.72
CA MET A 628 6.59 5.91 -15.75
C MET A 628 6.68 7.44 -15.80
N ILE A 629 6.69 8.11 -14.64
CA ILE A 629 6.93 9.55 -14.54
C ILE A 629 8.30 9.89 -15.13
N ALA A 630 9.35 9.14 -14.82
CA ALA A 630 10.67 9.35 -15.39
C ALA A 630 10.64 9.34 -16.91
N MET A 631 9.92 8.40 -17.52
CA MET A 631 9.76 8.32 -18.97
C MET A 631 9.03 9.54 -19.55
N CYS A 632 7.99 10.07 -18.88
CA CYS A 632 7.32 11.30 -19.30
C CYS A 632 8.26 12.51 -19.39
N TYR A 633 9.37 12.48 -18.61
CA TYR A 633 10.41 13.52 -18.64
C TYR A 633 11.67 13.10 -19.40
N GLY A 634 11.62 12.05 -20.20
CA GLY A 634 12.76 11.58 -21.00
C GLY A 634 13.96 11.12 -20.17
N ALA A 635 13.72 10.62 -18.96
CA ALA A 635 14.74 9.99 -18.14
C ALA A 635 14.62 8.47 -18.24
N LEU A 636 15.75 7.78 -18.51
CA LEU A 636 15.74 6.33 -18.70
C LEU A 636 15.71 5.63 -17.32
N PRO A 637 14.73 4.75 -17.06
CA PRO A 637 14.66 4.03 -15.81
C PRO A 637 15.73 2.94 -15.72
N ILE A 638 16.31 2.78 -14.51
CA ILE A 638 17.17 1.66 -14.12
C ILE A 638 16.42 0.94 -13.01
N VAL A 639 15.88 -0.24 -13.28
CA VAL A 639 14.92 -0.87 -12.36
C VAL A 639 15.28 -2.32 -12.06
N ARG A 640 14.86 -2.78 -10.86
CA ARG A 640 14.84 -4.21 -10.57
C ARG A 640 13.57 -4.83 -11.16
N LYS A 641 13.70 -6.01 -11.76
CA LYS A 641 12.60 -6.73 -12.42
C LYS A 641 11.67 -7.37 -11.39
N THR A 642 10.66 -6.62 -10.97
CA THR A 642 9.63 -7.10 -10.02
C THR A 642 8.33 -6.32 -10.22
N GLY A 643 7.19 -6.98 -10.05
CA GLY A 643 5.86 -6.40 -10.14
C GLY A 643 5.69 -5.50 -11.35
N GLY A 644 5.14 -4.30 -11.15
CA GLY A 644 4.90 -3.35 -12.24
C GLY A 644 6.14 -2.81 -12.92
N LEU A 645 7.31 -2.84 -12.27
CA LEU A 645 8.57 -2.48 -12.95
C LEU A 645 8.89 -3.45 -14.08
N ALA A 646 8.60 -4.74 -13.89
CA ALA A 646 8.79 -5.76 -14.93
C ALA A 646 7.78 -5.65 -16.09
N ASP A 647 6.61 -5.06 -15.83
CA ASP A 647 5.56 -4.86 -16.83
C ASP A 647 5.73 -3.56 -17.63
N THR A 648 6.41 -2.56 -17.07
CA THR A 648 6.53 -1.22 -17.66
C THR A 648 7.92 -0.90 -18.21
N VAL A 649 8.98 -1.59 -17.74
CA VAL A 649 10.34 -1.33 -18.20
C VAL A 649 10.92 -2.56 -18.90
N HIS A 650 11.33 -2.35 -20.15
CA HIS A 650 11.89 -3.38 -21.01
C HIS A 650 13.35 -3.06 -21.32
N ASP A 651 14.24 -4.02 -21.06
CA ASP A 651 15.67 -3.83 -21.18
C ASP A 651 16.10 -3.50 -22.61
N VAL A 652 16.96 -2.50 -22.76
CA VAL A 652 17.44 -2.03 -24.07
C VAL A 652 18.26 -3.09 -24.81
N ASP A 653 18.83 -4.06 -24.11
CA ASP A 653 19.58 -5.16 -24.68
C ASP A 653 18.78 -6.46 -24.84
N ASP A 654 17.47 -6.47 -24.51
CA ASP A 654 16.65 -7.67 -24.64
C ASP A 654 16.42 -7.98 -26.14
N PRO A 655 16.95 -9.10 -26.64
CA PRO A 655 16.78 -9.47 -28.06
C PRO A 655 15.37 -9.96 -28.40
N SER A 656 14.57 -10.27 -27.40
CA SER A 656 13.17 -10.72 -27.60
C SER A 656 12.19 -9.57 -27.76
N MET A 657 12.59 -8.35 -27.41
CA MET A 657 11.78 -7.14 -27.54
C MET A 657 12.08 -6.39 -28.81
N SER A 658 11.01 -5.84 -29.43
CA SER A 658 11.19 -4.88 -30.54
C SER A 658 11.83 -3.60 -30.02
N ASP A 659 12.65 -2.94 -30.86
CA ASP A 659 13.36 -1.72 -30.47
C ASP A 659 12.39 -0.60 -30.02
N SER A 660 11.19 -0.54 -30.57
CA SER A 660 10.15 0.42 -30.18
C SER A 660 9.56 0.20 -28.78
N LYS A 661 9.78 -0.96 -28.18
CA LYS A 661 9.31 -1.26 -26.81
C LYS A 661 10.41 -1.14 -25.76
N LYS A 662 11.67 -1.11 -26.17
CA LYS A 662 12.81 -0.97 -25.28
C LYS A 662 12.82 0.43 -24.68
N ASN A 663 12.96 0.54 -23.35
CA ASN A 663 12.78 1.83 -22.68
C ASN A 663 13.58 2.02 -21.39
N GLY A 664 14.48 1.08 -21.03
CA GLY A 664 15.26 1.23 -19.82
C GLY A 664 16.28 0.13 -19.59
N PHE A 665 16.87 0.10 -18.41
CA PHE A 665 17.85 -0.88 -17.99
C PHE A 665 17.31 -1.72 -16.84
N VAL A 666 17.37 -3.03 -16.97
CA VAL A 666 16.74 -3.96 -16.03
C VAL A 666 17.78 -4.89 -15.42
N PHE A 667 17.64 -5.18 -14.13
CA PHE A 667 18.39 -6.21 -13.41
C PHE A 667 17.43 -7.10 -12.59
N GLU A 668 17.81 -8.35 -12.34
CA GLU A 668 16.92 -9.33 -11.68
C GLU A 668 17.31 -9.58 -10.21
N GLY A 669 18.59 -9.70 -9.90
CA GLY A 669 19.08 -9.97 -8.53
C GLY A 669 18.78 -8.82 -7.56
N ALA A 670 18.58 -9.14 -6.29
CA ALA A 670 18.44 -8.14 -5.22
C ALA A 670 19.79 -7.89 -4.52
N ASP A 671 20.87 -7.88 -5.29
CA ASP A 671 22.25 -7.75 -4.83
C ASP A 671 23.01 -6.65 -5.60
N ASN A 672 24.14 -6.22 -5.03
CA ASN A 672 24.95 -5.15 -5.58
C ASN A 672 25.50 -5.47 -6.97
N GLY A 673 25.88 -6.73 -7.24
CA GLY A 673 26.45 -7.12 -8.54
C GLY A 673 25.42 -7.02 -9.68
N ALA A 674 24.18 -7.42 -9.42
CA ALA A 674 23.08 -7.27 -10.38
C ALA A 674 22.78 -5.80 -10.68
N LEU A 675 22.72 -4.96 -9.63
CA LEU A 675 22.54 -3.52 -9.77
C LEU A 675 23.69 -2.89 -10.59
N GLU A 676 24.95 -3.21 -10.25
CA GLU A 676 26.12 -2.70 -10.97
C GLU A 676 26.06 -3.04 -12.46
N GLY A 677 25.62 -4.27 -12.80
CA GLY A 677 25.48 -4.68 -14.18
C GLY A 677 24.57 -3.78 -15.01
N ALA A 678 23.43 -3.35 -14.48
CA ALA A 678 22.52 -2.43 -15.15
C ALA A 678 23.00 -0.97 -15.12
N LEU A 679 23.45 -0.50 -13.95
CA LEU A 679 23.94 0.85 -13.76
C LEU A 679 25.16 1.15 -14.63
N ASP A 680 26.15 0.25 -14.64
CA ASP A 680 27.36 0.40 -15.46
C ASP A 680 27.05 0.39 -16.97
N ARG A 681 26.06 -0.42 -17.40
CA ARG A 681 25.58 -0.41 -18.80
C ARG A 681 24.97 0.93 -19.15
N ALA A 682 24.08 1.45 -18.30
CA ALA A 682 23.41 2.73 -18.52
C ALA A 682 24.44 3.87 -18.64
N LEU A 683 25.38 3.98 -17.68
CA LEU A 683 26.40 5.02 -17.67
C LEU A 683 27.35 4.90 -18.88
N ARG A 684 27.74 3.66 -19.25
CA ARG A 684 28.54 3.41 -20.44
C ARG A 684 27.82 3.85 -21.72
N TYR A 685 26.51 3.53 -21.87
CA TYR A 685 25.73 3.93 -23.03
C TYR A 685 25.60 5.45 -23.12
N TYR A 686 25.42 6.13 -21.99
CA TYR A 686 25.40 7.58 -21.96
C TYR A 686 26.73 8.18 -22.48
N HIS A 687 27.88 7.65 -22.09
CA HIS A 687 29.18 8.15 -22.49
C HIS A 687 29.53 7.80 -23.95
N GLU A 688 29.25 6.55 -24.36
CA GLU A 688 29.75 6.02 -25.62
C GLU A 688 28.76 6.17 -26.79
N ARG A 689 27.44 6.32 -26.51
CA ARG A 689 26.39 6.26 -27.52
C ARG A 689 25.46 7.47 -27.47
N LYS A 690 26.02 8.67 -27.47
CA LYS A 690 25.24 9.90 -27.26
C LYS A 690 24.03 10.08 -28.19
N PRO A 691 24.14 9.88 -29.54
CA PRO A 691 22.97 9.99 -30.42
C PRO A 691 21.90 8.95 -30.13
N TRP A 692 22.28 7.74 -29.81
CA TRP A 692 21.34 6.68 -29.40
C TRP A 692 20.63 7.07 -28.10
N TRP A 693 21.38 7.60 -27.12
CA TRP A 693 20.83 8.04 -25.83
C TRP A 693 19.77 9.13 -26.01
N GLN A 694 20.04 10.11 -26.85
CA GLN A 694 19.08 11.17 -27.17
C GLN A 694 17.83 10.63 -27.85
N GLY A 695 17.97 9.73 -28.80
CA GLY A 695 16.83 9.07 -29.43
C GLY A 695 16.00 8.26 -28.42
N MET A 696 16.63 7.58 -27.46
CA MET A 696 15.92 6.86 -26.41
C MET A 696 15.19 7.82 -25.44
N GLN A 697 15.76 8.98 -25.13
CA GLN A 697 15.09 10.00 -24.31
C GLN A 697 13.78 10.47 -24.97
N GLU A 698 13.78 10.68 -26.28
CA GLU A 698 12.59 11.05 -27.03
C GLU A 698 11.61 9.88 -27.11
N GLN A 699 12.10 8.67 -27.41
CA GLN A 699 11.27 7.46 -27.51
C GLN A 699 10.48 7.19 -26.21
N VAL A 700 11.10 7.32 -25.04
CA VAL A 700 10.39 7.05 -23.77
C VAL A 700 9.33 8.10 -23.46
N MET A 701 9.49 9.34 -23.95
CA MET A 701 8.47 10.38 -23.83
C MET A 701 7.23 10.14 -24.70
N ASP A 702 7.38 9.39 -25.80
CA ASP A 702 6.28 9.03 -26.70
C ASP A 702 5.49 7.82 -26.19
N ILE A 703 5.93 7.16 -25.13
CA ILE A 703 5.18 6.05 -24.53
C ILE A 703 3.95 6.61 -23.80
N ASP A 704 2.78 6.13 -24.21
CA ASP A 704 1.54 6.46 -23.51
C ASP A 704 1.47 5.74 -22.16
N ASN A 705 1.71 6.50 -21.09
CA ASN A 705 1.57 6.08 -19.71
C ASN A 705 0.32 6.70 -19.05
N SER A 706 -0.61 7.26 -19.82
CA SER A 706 -1.82 7.91 -19.30
C SER A 706 -2.82 6.93 -18.69
N TRP A 707 -3.84 7.49 -18.05
CA TRP A 707 -4.96 6.72 -17.52
C TRP A 707 -5.95 6.22 -18.58
N GLU A 708 -5.85 6.67 -19.84
CA GLU A 708 -6.81 6.29 -20.90
C GLU A 708 -6.88 4.78 -21.06
N ARG A 709 -5.74 4.15 -21.29
CA ARG A 709 -5.65 2.69 -21.47
C ARG A 709 -6.09 1.94 -20.21
N ALA A 710 -5.60 2.34 -19.03
CA ALA A 710 -5.99 1.69 -17.76
C ALA A 710 -7.49 1.85 -17.51
N GLY A 711 -8.05 3.02 -17.77
CA GLY A 711 -9.48 3.30 -17.67
C GLY A 711 -10.31 2.36 -18.57
N GLU A 712 -9.91 2.16 -19.82
CA GLU A 712 -10.57 1.22 -20.73
C GLU A 712 -10.52 -0.22 -20.21
N GLU A 713 -9.37 -0.68 -19.71
CA GLU A 713 -9.23 -2.02 -19.12
C GLU A 713 -10.19 -2.21 -17.95
N TYR A 714 -10.32 -1.21 -17.06
CA TYR A 714 -11.28 -1.24 -15.95
C TYR A 714 -12.74 -1.23 -16.42
N VAL A 715 -13.09 -0.43 -17.44
CA VAL A 715 -14.43 -0.43 -18.03
C VAL A 715 -14.79 -1.79 -18.59
N GLN A 716 -13.86 -2.48 -19.29
CA GLN A 716 -14.07 -3.83 -19.78
C GLN A 716 -14.34 -4.81 -18.63
N LEU A 717 -13.61 -4.70 -17.51
CA LEU A 717 -13.87 -5.51 -16.33
C LEU A 717 -15.23 -5.20 -15.71
N TYR A 718 -15.62 -3.92 -15.59
CA TYR A 718 -16.95 -3.52 -15.09
C TYR A 718 -18.05 -4.09 -15.98
N ARG A 719 -17.92 -4.00 -17.30
CA ARG A 719 -18.86 -4.57 -18.24
C ARG A 719 -18.95 -6.10 -18.13
N SER A 720 -17.83 -6.75 -17.87
CA SER A 720 -17.79 -8.21 -17.70
C SER A 720 -18.59 -8.70 -16.49
N ILE A 721 -18.55 -7.95 -15.38
CA ILE A 721 -19.23 -8.33 -14.14
C ILE A 721 -20.69 -7.84 -14.06
N THR A 722 -21.01 -6.75 -14.76
CA THR A 722 -22.38 -6.21 -14.80
C THR A 722 -23.23 -6.86 -15.89
N GLY A 723 -22.60 -7.37 -16.93
CA GLY A 723 -23.29 -7.89 -18.13
C GLY A 723 -23.79 -6.79 -19.07
N ILE A 724 -23.51 -5.53 -18.80
CA ILE A 724 -23.86 -4.39 -19.64
C ILE A 724 -22.86 -4.33 -20.79
N ARG A 725 -23.31 -4.46 -22.05
CA ARG A 725 -22.46 -4.50 -23.23
C ARG A 725 -22.85 -3.40 -24.19
N GLU A 726 -21.88 -2.76 -24.81
CA GLU A 726 -22.12 -1.94 -26.01
C GLU A 726 -22.62 -2.84 -27.13
N GLN A 727 -23.66 -2.38 -27.85
CA GLN A 727 -24.26 -3.12 -28.97
C GLN A 727 -23.43 -2.93 -30.23
#